data_68c4a225bcc0afa136064684d9e4328f
#
_entry.id   68c4a225bcc0afa136064684d9e4328f
#
_cell.length_a   1.000
_cell.length_b   1.000
_cell.length_c   1.000
_cell.angle_alpha   90.00
_cell.angle_beta   90.00
_cell.angle_gamma   90.00
#
_symmetry.space_group_name_H-M   'P 1'
#
loop_
_entity.id
_entity.type
_entity.pdbx_description
1 polymer ?
#
loop_
_entity_poly.entity_id
_entity_poly.type
_entity_poly.pdbx_seq_one_letter_code
_entity_poly.pdbx_strand_id
1 'polypeptide(L)'
;MTIHATIAGVPRIGPDRELKKALEGYWKDNSTGRHLASTATLLTNNYTDAALSAGLDSVAFSGRSFYDATLDTSALLGVLPERVQDIADHDNDGLPAFIDRYFATARGTSELPASAMTKWFDTNYHYIVPELSASTTFSLEDSAFLQDIADQVNRAGTAVRPVLVGPLTYLSLARTTDGSSALDHLDELFATYARLLPRIADRGVEWLQLDEPTLVTEIDPDVLEKVRTGYKKLAAASNLKLLVQTYFGDGDQAIKALSGTGVQAFGVDVVYGGAELPSWNGEELLLVGVVDGRNVWRTDLDAALETLRGLAERGPVAVSTSCSLLHVPYNLDRETRLRAEHPDVVEWLAFGTEKIQEVAVLSRALRGEATDADEQALEASRKAIAARAESPLTHNAEVRKRAEAITEADRHRDPVAQRREAQLSALDLPPLPTTTIGSFPQTQEIRAARAKFRKGDIDAAAYDQAMKDEVADVIRRQEQLGLDVLVHGEPERNDMVQYFSEQLEGYLSTEFAWVQSYGSRCVRPPIIFGDVHRPEAMTVSWYQVAQDLTDKPVKGMLTGPVTMLAWSFVRDDQPLGTTADQVALALQDEIDDLVAAGAQIIQVDEPAIRELLPLRKEDQPEYLEWAVGSFRLATASAPNEVQVHTHMCYSEFNELIDTVSNLDADVTSIEAARNGMQVLEALKDAGYELGVGPGVWDIHSPRVPAQSEVDDLLSAALDSVDPRLLWVNPDCGLKTRGWDETTASLEVLVSAAHKARVRA
;
A
#
# COMPACT_ATOMS: atom_id res chain seq x y z
N MET A 1 2.93 28.15 -22.55
CA MET A 1 2.94 28.53 -21.13
C MET A 1 4.21 28.00 -20.47
N THR A 2 4.88 28.80 -19.66
CA THR A 2 6.02 28.35 -18.85
C THR A 2 5.46 27.81 -17.54
N ILE A 3 5.91 26.64 -17.10
CA ILE A 3 5.53 26.08 -15.80
C ILE A 3 6.55 26.56 -14.77
N HIS A 4 6.09 27.16 -13.67
CA HIS A 4 6.92 27.55 -12.53
C HIS A 4 6.51 26.83 -11.25
N ALA A 5 5.21 26.53 -11.12
CA ALA A 5 4.63 25.84 -9.98
C ALA A 5 3.59 24.82 -10.44
N THR A 6 3.72 23.58 -9.96
CA THR A 6 2.79 22.50 -10.31
C THR A 6 2.79 21.40 -9.24
N ILE A 7 1.95 20.40 -9.44
CA ILE A 7 1.92 19.14 -8.66
C ILE A 7 1.98 17.95 -9.61
N ALA A 8 2.54 16.83 -9.16
CA ALA A 8 2.65 15.61 -9.98
C ALA A 8 1.29 14.92 -10.20
N GLY A 9 0.38 15.03 -9.26
CA GLY A 9 -0.98 14.45 -9.34
C GLY A 9 -1.83 14.85 -8.15
N VAL A 10 -3.11 14.49 -8.18
CA VAL A 10 -4.11 14.90 -7.19
C VAL A 10 -4.77 13.71 -6.49
N PRO A 11 -5.24 13.85 -5.22
CA PRO A 11 -6.11 12.88 -4.59
C PRO A 11 -7.44 12.78 -5.34
N ARG A 12 -8.12 11.61 -5.29
CA ARG A 12 -9.35 11.37 -6.07
C ARG A 12 -10.60 11.22 -5.22
N ILE A 13 -10.45 10.74 -3.97
CA ILE A 13 -11.59 10.29 -3.15
C ILE A 13 -12.44 11.41 -2.56
N GLY A 14 -11.92 12.64 -2.51
CA GLY A 14 -12.55 13.79 -1.85
C GLY A 14 -12.40 13.77 -0.31
N PRO A 15 -12.57 14.95 0.35
CA PRO A 15 -12.36 15.10 1.80
C PRO A 15 -13.30 14.23 2.65
N ASP A 16 -14.52 13.95 2.16
CA ASP A 16 -15.51 13.12 2.83
C ASP A 16 -15.66 11.74 2.17
N ARG A 17 -14.71 11.34 1.33
CA ARG A 17 -14.76 10.10 0.54
C ARG A 17 -15.98 10.06 -0.39
N GLU A 18 -16.30 11.18 -1.03
CA GLU A 18 -17.47 11.34 -1.89
C GLU A 18 -17.42 10.34 -3.04
N LEU A 19 -16.25 10.19 -3.70
CA LEU A 19 -16.09 9.23 -4.80
C LEU A 19 -16.34 7.79 -4.33
N LYS A 20 -15.81 7.40 -3.15
CA LYS A 20 -16.08 6.09 -2.55
C LYS A 20 -17.59 5.85 -2.40
N LYS A 21 -18.29 6.82 -1.82
CA LYS A 21 -19.76 6.70 -1.58
C LYS A 21 -20.52 6.58 -2.90
N ALA A 22 -20.13 7.37 -3.90
CA ALA A 22 -20.76 7.34 -5.23
C ALA A 22 -20.52 6.02 -5.96
N LEU A 23 -19.27 5.48 -5.93
CA LEU A 23 -18.91 4.18 -6.49
C LEU A 23 -19.70 3.04 -5.84
N GLU A 24 -19.70 2.96 -4.51
CA GLU A 24 -20.39 1.90 -3.79
C GLU A 24 -21.93 2.00 -3.94
N GLY A 25 -22.45 3.23 -4.07
CA GLY A 25 -23.86 3.46 -4.39
C GLY A 25 -24.21 2.96 -5.77
N TYR A 26 -23.39 3.24 -6.77
CA TYR A 26 -23.55 2.75 -8.15
C TYR A 26 -23.51 1.23 -8.23
N TRP A 27 -22.48 0.60 -7.64
CA TRP A 27 -22.33 -0.86 -7.66
C TRP A 27 -23.45 -1.64 -6.92
N LYS A 28 -24.19 -0.97 -6.05
CA LYS A 28 -25.32 -1.56 -5.28
C LYS A 28 -26.69 -1.15 -5.84
N ASP A 29 -26.73 -0.54 -7.01
CA ASP A 29 -27.95 0.02 -7.64
C ASP A 29 -28.72 1.02 -6.75
N ASN A 30 -28.01 1.66 -5.80
CA ASN A 30 -28.56 2.65 -4.90
C ASN A 30 -28.42 4.10 -5.43
N SER A 31 -27.65 4.29 -6.51
CA SER A 31 -27.45 5.59 -7.18
C SER A 31 -27.25 5.41 -8.68
N THR A 32 -27.46 6.50 -9.44
CA THR A 32 -27.36 6.48 -10.91
C THR A 32 -25.94 6.72 -11.40
N GLY A 33 -25.64 6.33 -12.63
CA GLY A 33 -24.40 6.68 -13.33
C GLY A 33 -24.16 8.19 -13.40
N ARG A 34 -25.22 8.97 -13.57
CA ARG A 34 -25.15 10.46 -13.54
C ARG A 34 -24.65 10.99 -12.20
N HIS A 35 -25.06 10.40 -11.08
CA HIS A 35 -24.56 10.81 -9.76
C HIS A 35 -23.06 10.50 -9.62
N LEU A 36 -22.62 9.34 -10.06
CA LEU A 36 -21.20 8.98 -10.04
C LEU A 36 -20.37 9.91 -10.93
N ALA A 37 -20.81 10.12 -12.19
CA ALA A 37 -20.13 11.01 -13.13
C ALA A 37 -20.03 12.44 -12.61
N SER A 38 -21.13 12.98 -12.07
CA SER A 38 -21.17 14.36 -11.52
C SER A 38 -20.30 14.51 -10.27
N THR A 39 -20.25 13.49 -9.41
CA THR A 39 -19.37 13.49 -8.22
C THR A 39 -17.91 13.52 -8.63
N ALA A 40 -17.48 12.66 -9.57
CA ALA A 40 -16.10 12.64 -10.07
C ALA A 40 -15.73 13.99 -10.69
N THR A 41 -16.61 14.56 -11.53
CA THR A 41 -16.40 15.89 -12.14
C THR A 41 -16.27 16.99 -11.08
N LEU A 42 -17.12 16.99 -10.05
CA LEU A 42 -17.07 17.99 -8.97
C LEU A 42 -15.74 17.94 -8.22
N LEU A 43 -15.27 16.74 -7.86
CA LEU A 43 -14.01 16.57 -7.16
C LEU A 43 -12.82 17.05 -8.00
N THR A 44 -12.78 16.69 -9.28
CA THR A 44 -11.75 17.17 -10.22
C THR A 44 -11.76 18.69 -10.31
N ASN A 45 -12.94 19.30 -10.44
CA ASN A 45 -13.09 20.76 -10.52
C ASN A 45 -12.58 21.44 -9.25
N ASN A 46 -12.96 20.94 -8.08
CA ASN A 46 -12.53 21.49 -6.79
C ASN A 46 -11.00 21.49 -6.65
N TYR A 47 -10.34 20.42 -7.12
CA TYR A 47 -8.88 20.34 -7.11
C TYR A 47 -8.23 21.34 -8.06
N THR A 48 -8.74 21.40 -9.28
CA THR A 48 -8.22 22.35 -10.28
C THR A 48 -8.34 23.79 -9.76
N ASP A 49 -9.50 24.14 -9.18
CA ASP A 49 -9.74 25.48 -8.63
C ASP A 49 -8.82 25.76 -7.43
N ALA A 50 -8.66 24.80 -6.52
CA ALA A 50 -7.78 24.95 -5.36
C ALA A 50 -6.31 25.18 -5.78
N ALA A 51 -5.81 24.40 -6.73
CA ALA A 51 -4.46 24.53 -7.24
C ALA A 51 -4.23 25.89 -7.93
N LEU A 52 -5.14 26.32 -8.81
CA LEU A 52 -5.03 27.60 -9.50
C LEU A 52 -5.20 28.79 -8.53
N SER A 53 -6.09 28.67 -7.54
CA SER A 53 -6.28 29.72 -6.52
C SER A 53 -5.07 29.88 -5.60
N ALA A 54 -4.32 28.80 -5.37
CA ALA A 54 -3.05 28.83 -4.65
C ALA A 54 -1.92 29.51 -5.45
N GLY A 55 -2.07 29.62 -6.77
CA GLY A 55 -1.10 30.25 -7.67
C GLY A 55 -0.26 29.28 -8.48
N LEU A 56 -0.68 28.01 -8.61
CA LEU A 56 -0.06 27.09 -9.56
C LEU A 56 -0.42 27.47 -10.99
N ASP A 57 0.55 27.42 -11.90
CA ASP A 57 0.34 27.72 -13.31
C ASP A 57 0.02 26.46 -14.13
N SER A 58 0.25 25.28 -13.60
CA SER A 58 -0.10 24.03 -14.26
C SER A 58 -0.67 23.03 -13.28
N VAL A 59 -1.73 22.32 -13.68
CA VAL A 59 -2.44 21.34 -12.85
C VAL A 59 -2.49 19.99 -13.57
N ALA A 60 -1.99 18.97 -12.90
CA ALA A 60 -2.08 17.59 -13.38
C ALA A 60 -3.54 17.11 -13.45
N PHE A 61 -3.91 16.46 -14.55
CA PHE A 61 -5.26 15.99 -14.81
C PHE A 61 -5.25 14.60 -15.46
N SER A 62 -5.68 13.57 -14.75
CA SER A 62 -5.70 12.17 -15.23
C SER A 62 -7.10 11.70 -15.70
N GLY A 63 -8.00 12.63 -16.03
CA GLY A 63 -9.40 12.29 -16.35
C GLY A 63 -10.23 11.98 -15.10
N ARG A 64 -11.47 11.55 -15.32
CA ARG A 64 -12.35 11.03 -14.27
C ARG A 64 -12.01 9.57 -14.01
N SER A 65 -10.98 9.30 -13.19
CA SER A 65 -10.61 7.94 -12.82
C SER A 65 -11.61 7.36 -11.81
N PHE A 66 -12.12 6.16 -12.08
CA PHE A 66 -13.11 5.48 -11.24
C PHE A 66 -12.48 4.32 -10.44
N TYR A 67 -11.23 3.93 -10.72
CA TYR A 67 -10.56 2.86 -10.00
C TYR A 67 -9.06 3.13 -9.84
N ASP A 68 -8.25 2.99 -10.89
CA ASP A 68 -6.81 3.31 -10.91
C ASP A 68 -6.31 3.69 -12.31
N ALA A 69 -5.10 4.31 -12.37
CA ALA A 69 -4.55 4.85 -13.61
C ALA A 69 -4.14 3.78 -14.63
N THR A 70 -3.76 2.58 -14.21
CA THR A 70 -3.41 1.47 -15.13
C THR A 70 -4.64 0.88 -15.78
N LEU A 71 -5.72 0.71 -15.02
CA LEU A 71 -7.00 0.27 -15.58
C LEU A 71 -7.61 1.33 -16.52
N ASP A 72 -7.50 2.63 -16.14
CA ASP A 72 -7.89 3.74 -17.03
C ASP A 72 -7.12 3.68 -18.35
N THR A 73 -5.80 3.41 -18.27
CA THR A 73 -4.93 3.25 -19.45
C THR A 73 -5.30 2.01 -20.26
N SER A 74 -5.61 0.88 -19.63
CA SER A 74 -6.08 -0.34 -20.30
C SER A 74 -7.38 -0.11 -21.08
N ALA A 75 -8.33 0.62 -20.47
CA ALA A 75 -9.58 1.00 -21.12
C ALA A 75 -9.35 1.96 -22.30
N LEU A 76 -8.48 2.97 -22.12
CA LEU A 76 -8.08 3.91 -23.17
C LEU A 76 -7.43 3.21 -24.38
N LEU A 77 -6.65 2.18 -24.13
CA LEU A 77 -5.93 1.41 -25.15
C LEU A 77 -6.76 0.26 -25.75
N GLY A 78 -8.01 0.05 -25.28
CA GLY A 78 -8.90 -0.99 -25.76
C GLY A 78 -8.43 -2.41 -25.41
N VAL A 79 -7.68 -2.60 -24.33
CA VAL A 79 -7.08 -3.88 -23.93
C VAL A 79 -7.64 -4.40 -22.60
N LEU A 80 -8.93 -4.14 -22.31
CA LEU A 80 -9.60 -4.85 -21.23
C LEU A 80 -9.64 -6.36 -21.53
N PRO A 81 -9.56 -7.25 -20.52
CA PRO A 81 -9.46 -8.70 -20.71
C PRO A 81 -10.56 -9.28 -21.60
N GLU A 82 -10.21 -10.32 -22.41
CA GLU A 82 -11.15 -10.96 -23.34
C GLU A 82 -12.44 -11.44 -22.65
N ARG A 83 -12.32 -11.96 -21.42
CA ARG A 83 -13.47 -12.47 -20.65
C ARG A 83 -14.56 -11.45 -20.34
N VAL A 84 -14.27 -10.14 -20.41
CA VAL A 84 -15.26 -9.06 -20.16
C VAL A 84 -15.79 -8.43 -21.45
N GLN A 85 -15.27 -8.80 -22.64
CA GLN A 85 -15.63 -8.17 -23.92
C GLN A 85 -17.09 -8.42 -24.34
N ASP A 86 -17.69 -9.52 -23.90
CA ASP A 86 -19.11 -9.83 -24.17
C ASP A 86 -20.09 -9.01 -23.33
N ILE A 87 -19.59 -8.26 -22.32
CA ILE A 87 -20.42 -7.33 -21.57
C ILE A 87 -20.76 -6.13 -22.44
N ALA A 88 -22.05 -5.95 -22.71
CA ALA A 88 -22.53 -4.92 -23.62
C ALA A 88 -22.28 -3.53 -23.05
N ASP A 89 -21.88 -2.61 -23.94
CA ASP A 89 -21.83 -1.17 -23.62
C ASP A 89 -23.25 -0.63 -23.46
N HIS A 90 -23.44 0.24 -22.47
CA HIS A 90 -24.70 0.90 -22.17
C HIS A 90 -24.53 2.42 -22.12
N ASP A 91 -25.61 3.15 -22.42
CA ASP A 91 -25.66 4.59 -22.12
C ASP A 91 -25.88 4.78 -20.61
N ASN A 92 -24.81 5.01 -19.89
CA ASN A 92 -24.76 5.11 -18.44
C ASN A 92 -24.78 6.57 -17.94
N ASP A 93 -25.63 7.43 -18.53
CA ASP A 93 -25.89 8.78 -17.99
C ASP A 93 -24.62 9.64 -17.78
N GLY A 94 -23.70 9.66 -18.76
CA GLY A 94 -22.46 10.45 -18.73
C GLY A 94 -21.22 9.75 -18.19
N LEU A 95 -21.30 8.44 -17.91
CA LEU A 95 -20.15 7.56 -17.74
C LEU A 95 -19.66 7.06 -19.12
N PRO A 96 -18.37 6.61 -19.23
CA PRO A 96 -17.90 5.95 -20.43
C PRO A 96 -18.74 4.72 -20.82
N ALA A 97 -18.95 4.46 -22.10
CA ALA A 97 -19.76 3.32 -22.57
C ALA A 97 -19.21 1.98 -22.06
N PHE A 98 -17.89 1.85 -21.94
CA PHE A 98 -17.19 0.64 -21.46
C PHE A 98 -17.23 0.46 -19.93
N ILE A 99 -17.94 1.29 -19.16
CA ILE A 99 -17.82 1.33 -17.70
C ILE A 99 -18.13 0.01 -17.00
N ASP A 100 -19.06 -0.79 -17.55
CA ASP A 100 -19.43 -2.06 -16.96
C ASP A 100 -18.32 -3.12 -17.19
N ARG A 101 -17.68 -3.12 -18.37
CA ARG A 101 -16.49 -3.92 -18.64
C ARG A 101 -15.31 -3.53 -17.75
N TYR A 102 -15.13 -2.22 -17.54
CA TYR A 102 -14.11 -1.65 -16.65
C TYR A 102 -14.28 -2.13 -15.21
N PHE A 103 -15.50 -2.04 -14.65
CA PHE A 103 -15.75 -2.53 -13.30
C PHE A 103 -15.72 -4.06 -13.19
N ALA A 104 -16.16 -4.79 -14.21
CA ALA A 104 -16.04 -6.24 -14.24
C ALA A 104 -14.57 -6.69 -14.26
N THR A 105 -13.69 -5.96 -14.94
CA THR A 105 -12.24 -6.23 -14.91
C THR A 105 -11.68 -6.08 -13.49
N ALA A 106 -12.05 -4.99 -12.78
CA ALA A 106 -11.51 -4.70 -11.46
C ALA A 106 -12.08 -5.58 -10.35
N ARG A 107 -13.36 -5.97 -10.44
CA ARG A 107 -14.12 -6.56 -9.33
C ARG A 107 -14.62 -7.98 -9.61
N GLY A 108 -14.55 -8.42 -10.86
CA GLY A 108 -15.24 -9.61 -11.32
C GLY A 108 -16.76 -9.46 -11.30
N THR A 109 -17.44 -10.53 -11.68
CA THR A 109 -18.88 -10.71 -11.58
C THR A 109 -19.17 -12.04 -10.88
N SER A 110 -20.45 -12.45 -10.77
CA SER A 110 -20.81 -13.79 -10.28
C SER A 110 -20.26 -14.92 -11.15
N GLU A 111 -19.91 -14.63 -12.42
CA GLU A 111 -19.49 -15.63 -13.41
C GLU A 111 -18.04 -15.43 -13.87
N LEU A 112 -17.50 -14.20 -13.78
CA LEU A 112 -16.19 -13.85 -14.28
C LEU A 112 -15.25 -13.42 -13.14
N PRO A 113 -14.02 -13.94 -13.07
CA PRO A 113 -13.05 -13.52 -12.07
C PRO A 113 -12.52 -12.09 -12.35
N ALA A 114 -12.20 -11.37 -11.28
CA ALA A 114 -11.46 -10.11 -11.37
C ALA A 114 -10.04 -10.33 -11.92
N SER A 115 -9.45 -9.28 -12.47
CA SER A 115 -8.01 -9.23 -12.73
C SER A 115 -7.21 -9.20 -11.44
N ALA A 116 -5.94 -9.60 -11.50
CA ALA A 116 -5.03 -9.49 -10.38
C ALA A 116 -4.86 -8.02 -9.97
N MET A 117 -4.61 -7.82 -8.69
CA MET A 117 -4.31 -6.51 -8.12
C MET A 117 -2.98 -6.60 -7.37
N THR A 118 -2.12 -5.60 -7.52
CA THR A 118 -0.86 -5.52 -6.79
C THR A 118 -0.51 -4.08 -6.46
N LYS A 119 0.56 -3.86 -5.71
CA LYS A 119 0.99 -2.55 -5.28
C LYS A 119 1.56 -1.69 -6.39
N TRP A 120 1.27 -0.40 -6.31
CA TRP A 120 1.90 0.64 -7.10
C TRP A 120 3.27 0.95 -6.48
N PHE A 121 4.30 0.31 -7.00
CA PHE A 121 5.68 0.40 -6.52
C PHE A 121 5.79 0.07 -5.01
N ASP A 122 6.51 0.85 -4.24
CA ASP A 122 6.71 0.72 -2.80
C ASP A 122 5.67 1.52 -1.97
N THR A 123 4.44 1.66 -2.47
CA THR A 123 3.36 2.41 -1.81
C THR A 123 2.23 1.51 -1.31
N ASN A 124 1.33 2.06 -0.50
CA ASN A 124 0.08 1.40 -0.08
C ASN A 124 -1.07 1.54 -1.09
N TYR A 125 -0.83 2.20 -2.23
CA TYR A 125 -1.77 2.27 -3.32
C TYR A 125 -1.62 1.04 -4.22
N HIS A 126 -2.74 0.51 -4.71
CA HIS A 126 -2.78 -0.68 -5.56
C HIS A 126 -3.41 -0.36 -6.90
N TYR A 127 -3.03 -1.14 -7.91
CA TYR A 127 -3.55 -1.05 -9.27
C TYR A 127 -4.01 -2.41 -9.78
N ILE A 128 -4.93 -2.40 -10.75
CA ILE A 128 -5.35 -3.59 -11.47
C ILE A 128 -4.31 -3.92 -12.53
N VAL A 129 -3.76 -5.13 -12.47
CA VAL A 129 -2.70 -5.59 -13.35
C VAL A 129 -3.25 -5.77 -14.76
N PRO A 130 -2.71 -5.08 -15.79
CA PRO A 130 -3.09 -5.30 -17.16
C PRO A 130 -2.77 -6.72 -17.62
N GLU A 131 -3.70 -7.37 -18.33
CA GLU A 131 -3.55 -8.72 -18.86
C GLU A 131 -3.34 -8.65 -20.38
N LEU A 132 -2.17 -9.07 -20.83
CA LEU A 132 -1.76 -9.05 -22.23
C LEU A 132 -1.45 -10.47 -22.73
N SER A 133 -1.24 -10.62 -24.03
CA SER A 133 -0.75 -11.84 -24.68
C SER A 133 0.09 -11.45 -25.90
N ALA A 134 0.82 -12.35 -26.48
CA ALA A 134 1.56 -12.12 -27.74
C ALA A 134 0.68 -11.61 -28.90
N SER A 135 -0.63 -11.88 -28.85
CA SER A 135 -1.61 -11.43 -29.84
C SER A 135 -2.31 -10.12 -29.51
N THR A 136 -2.00 -9.50 -28.38
CA THR A 136 -2.60 -8.23 -27.97
C THR A 136 -2.31 -7.14 -29.02
N THR A 137 -3.35 -6.38 -29.38
CA THR A 137 -3.25 -5.20 -30.24
C THR A 137 -3.92 -4.01 -29.56
N PHE A 138 -3.38 -2.81 -29.75
CA PHE A 138 -3.87 -1.60 -29.11
C PHE A 138 -4.79 -0.81 -30.03
N SER A 139 -6.01 -0.55 -29.56
CA SER A 139 -7.01 0.31 -30.21
C SER A 139 -7.40 1.46 -29.29
N LEU A 140 -7.50 2.69 -29.83
CA LEU A 140 -7.79 3.86 -29.01
C LEU A 140 -9.30 3.99 -28.74
N GLU A 141 -9.70 3.85 -27.47
CA GLU A 141 -11.02 4.12 -26.92
C GLU A 141 -11.01 5.47 -26.16
N ASP A 142 -10.53 6.51 -26.81
CA ASP A 142 -10.12 7.77 -26.17
C ASP A 142 -11.22 8.84 -26.08
N SER A 143 -12.42 8.58 -26.59
CA SER A 143 -13.50 9.57 -26.67
C SER A 143 -13.86 10.19 -25.30
N ALA A 144 -13.97 9.37 -24.27
CA ALA A 144 -14.29 9.82 -22.92
C ALA A 144 -13.17 10.68 -22.33
N PHE A 145 -11.92 10.23 -22.43
CA PHE A 145 -10.75 10.97 -21.95
C PHE A 145 -10.57 12.30 -22.66
N LEU A 146 -10.74 12.32 -23.99
CA LEU A 146 -10.67 13.56 -24.79
C LEU A 146 -11.80 14.53 -24.46
N GLN A 147 -12.97 14.04 -24.10
CA GLN A 147 -14.08 14.88 -23.65
C GLN A 147 -13.76 15.48 -22.27
N ASP A 148 -13.24 14.67 -21.34
CA ASP A 148 -12.82 15.14 -20.02
C ASP A 148 -11.75 16.23 -20.11
N ILE A 149 -10.78 16.09 -21.02
CA ILE A 149 -9.77 17.13 -21.28
C ILE A 149 -10.44 18.40 -21.80
N ALA A 150 -11.34 18.29 -22.78
CA ALA A 150 -12.03 19.45 -23.35
C ALA A 150 -12.84 20.21 -22.29
N ASP A 151 -13.52 19.51 -21.40
CA ASP A 151 -14.30 20.11 -20.32
C ASP A 151 -13.38 20.85 -19.32
N GLN A 152 -12.23 20.29 -18.98
CA GLN A 152 -11.26 20.94 -18.10
C GLN A 152 -10.56 22.11 -18.77
N VAL A 153 -10.22 22.04 -20.06
CA VAL A 153 -9.66 23.15 -20.81
C VAL A 153 -10.64 24.31 -20.92
N ASN A 154 -11.93 24.04 -21.12
CA ASN A 154 -12.99 25.05 -21.07
C ASN A 154 -13.07 25.78 -19.72
N ARG A 155 -12.68 25.08 -18.61
CA ARG A 155 -12.68 25.64 -17.26
C ARG A 155 -11.40 26.41 -16.93
N ALA A 156 -10.25 25.82 -17.20
CA ALA A 156 -8.92 26.25 -16.70
C ALA A 156 -7.93 26.62 -17.82
N GLY A 157 -8.35 26.56 -19.08
CA GLY A 157 -7.50 26.91 -20.22
C GLY A 157 -6.28 26.02 -20.33
N THR A 158 -5.15 26.61 -20.73
CA THR A 158 -3.88 25.90 -20.95
C THR A 158 -3.15 25.49 -19.66
N ALA A 159 -3.69 25.83 -18.49
CA ALA A 159 -3.17 25.36 -17.20
C ALA A 159 -3.40 23.85 -16.99
N VAL A 160 -4.34 23.25 -17.72
CA VAL A 160 -4.60 21.80 -17.67
C VAL A 160 -3.46 21.04 -18.32
N ARG A 161 -2.86 20.13 -17.59
CA ARG A 161 -1.83 19.18 -18.06
C ARG A 161 -2.38 17.76 -17.91
N PRO A 162 -2.82 17.12 -19.02
CA PRO A 162 -3.20 15.71 -19.00
C PRO A 162 -2.05 14.83 -18.53
N VAL A 163 -2.39 13.77 -17.80
CA VAL A 163 -1.46 12.76 -17.28
C VAL A 163 -1.88 11.38 -17.78
N LEU A 164 -0.93 10.64 -18.31
CA LEU A 164 -1.08 9.24 -18.70
C LEU A 164 0.05 8.42 -18.07
N VAL A 165 -0.21 7.15 -17.78
CA VAL A 165 0.86 6.19 -17.47
C VAL A 165 1.72 6.04 -18.71
N GLY A 166 3.03 6.16 -18.59
CA GLY A 166 3.95 6.07 -19.71
C GLY A 166 4.05 4.65 -20.28
N PRO A 167 4.44 4.50 -21.56
CA PRO A 167 4.47 3.21 -22.23
C PRO A 167 5.35 2.15 -21.55
N LEU A 168 6.52 2.54 -21.05
CA LEU A 168 7.42 1.61 -20.36
C LEU A 168 6.76 1.12 -19.06
N THR A 169 6.29 2.06 -18.23
CA THR A 169 5.67 1.73 -16.94
C THR A 169 4.44 0.85 -17.15
N TYR A 170 3.56 1.19 -18.11
CA TYR A 170 2.37 0.39 -18.37
C TYR A 170 2.70 -1.08 -18.69
N LEU A 171 3.69 -1.31 -19.58
CA LEU A 171 4.08 -2.68 -19.95
C LEU A 171 4.88 -3.40 -18.87
N SER A 172 5.70 -2.68 -18.11
CA SER A 172 6.43 -3.27 -16.97
C SER A 172 5.51 -3.74 -15.84
N LEU A 173 4.35 -3.11 -15.69
CA LEU A 173 3.33 -3.47 -14.71
C LEU A 173 2.32 -4.51 -15.22
N ALA A 174 2.35 -4.85 -16.50
CA ALA A 174 1.46 -5.83 -17.11
C ALA A 174 1.95 -7.26 -16.88
N ARG A 175 1.00 -8.21 -16.92
CA ARG A 175 1.29 -9.66 -16.98
C ARG A 175 0.77 -10.23 -18.28
N THR A 176 1.47 -11.23 -18.82
CA THR A 176 1.01 -11.96 -19.97
C THR A 176 0.32 -13.26 -19.57
N THR A 177 -0.71 -13.64 -20.32
CA THR A 177 -1.50 -14.86 -20.05
C THR A 177 -0.95 -16.08 -20.76
N ASP A 178 0.04 -15.91 -21.66
CA ASP A 178 0.62 -16.95 -22.53
C ASP A 178 2.13 -17.14 -22.32
N GLY A 179 2.73 -16.46 -21.33
CA GLY A 179 4.16 -16.53 -21.03
C GLY A 179 5.06 -15.72 -21.97
N SER A 180 4.49 -14.90 -22.88
CA SER A 180 5.24 -13.92 -23.67
C SER A 180 5.74 -12.77 -22.79
N SER A 181 6.60 -11.90 -23.33
CA SER A 181 7.01 -10.68 -22.64
C SER A 181 6.08 -9.51 -22.97
N ALA A 182 5.52 -8.85 -21.97
CA ALA A 182 4.73 -7.63 -22.21
C ALA A 182 5.55 -6.52 -22.90
N LEU A 183 6.86 -6.46 -22.64
CA LEU A 183 7.78 -5.49 -23.26
C LEU A 183 7.99 -5.71 -24.77
N ASP A 184 7.57 -6.87 -25.32
CA ASP A 184 7.60 -7.10 -26.77
C ASP A 184 6.64 -6.16 -27.52
N HIS A 185 5.62 -5.63 -26.81
CA HIS A 185 4.66 -4.66 -27.37
C HIS A 185 5.14 -3.19 -27.32
N LEU A 186 6.37 -2.91 -26.84
CA LEU A 186 6.82 -1.54 -26.58
C LEU A 186 6.77 -0.63 -27.82
N ASP A 187 7.23 -1.13 -28.99
CA ASP A 187 7.21 -0.36 -30.24
C ASP A 187 5.78 -0.06 -30.73
N GLU A 188 4.86 -1.01 -30.60
CA GLU A 188 3.45 -0.85 -30.97
C GLU A 188 2.74 0.13 -30.05
N LEU A 189 3.03 0.05 -28.73
CA LEU A 189 2.45 0.96 -27.75
C LEU A 189 2.93 2.39 -27.98
N PHE A 190 4.22 2.63 -28.23
CA PHE A 190 4.72 3.94 -28.64
C PHE A 190 4.05 4.45 -29.92
N ALA A 191 3.82 3.60 -30.91
CA ALA A 191 3.11 3.99 -32.13
C ALA A 191 1.64 4.36 -31.83
N THR A 192 1.01 3.68 -30.88
CA THR A 192 -0.37 3.99 -30.46
C THR A 192 -0.44 5.33 -29.72
N TYR A 193 0.47 5.59 -28.79
CA TYR A 193 0.59 6.90 -28.14
C TYR A 193 0.85 8.02 -29.17
N ALA A 194 1.73 7.77 -30.15
CA ALA A 194 1.98 8.76 -31.22
C ALA A 194 0.72 9.12 -32.02
N ARG A 195 -0.27 8.20 -32.15
CA ARG A 195 -1.58 8.49 -32.74
C ARG A 195 -2.50 9.26 -31.81
N LEU A 196 -2.36 9.08 -30.48
CA LEU A 196 -3.17 9.75 -29.47
C LEU A 196 -2.75 11.22 -29.27
N LEU A 197 -1.46 11.52 -29.31
CA LEU A 197 -0.92 12.84 -28.99
C LEU A 197 -1.54 13.99 -29.83
N PRO A 198 -1.67 13.91 -31.16
CA PRO A 198 -2.35 14.96 -31.94
C PRO A 198 -3.80 15.18 -31.50
N ARG A 199 -4.51 14.11 -31.14
CA ARG A 199 -5.91 14.18 -30.71
C ARG A 199 -6.05 14.90 -29.36
N ILE A 200 -5.06 14.73 -28.44
CA ILE A 200 -4.98 15.49 -27.20
C ILE A 200 -4.64 16.96 -27.49
N ALA A 201 -3.69 17.23 -28.39
CA ALA A 201 -3.29 18.58 -28.80
C ALA A 201 -4.50 19.38 -29.35
N ASP A 202 -5.35 18.74 -30.13
CA ASP A 202 -6.57 19.31 -30.72
C ASP A 202 -7.60 19.77 -29.64
N ARG A 203 -7.44 19.37 -28.38
CA ARG A 203 -8.25 19.83 -27.24
C ARG A 203 -7.74 21.13 -26.63
N GLY A 204 -6.63 21.70 -27.13
CA GLY A 204 -6.12 23.00 -26.71
C GLY A 204 -5.16 22.97 -25.51
N VAL A 205 -4.63 21.80 -25.15
CA VAL A 205 -3.59 21.68 -24.15
C VAL A 205 -2.18 21.93 -24.75
N GLU A 206 -1.26 22.42 -23.94
CA GLU A 206 0.14 22.64 -24.37
C GLU A 206 1.10 21.54 -23.89
N TRP A 207 0.82 20.94 -22.74
CA TRP A 207 1.67 19.96 -22.09
C TRP A 207 0.94 18.62 -21.92
N LEU A 208 1.68 17.53 -22.04
CA LEU A 208 1.29 16.19 -21.66
C LEU A 208 2.32 15.63 -20.70
N GLN A 209 1.88 15.10 -19.57
CA GLN A 209 2.70 14.36 -18.61
C GLN A 209 2.58 12.86 -18.90
N LEU A 210 3.72 12.17 -18.96
CA LEU A 210 3.83 10.72 -19.02
C LEU A 210 4.52 10.25 -17.74
N ASP A 211 3.78 9.51 -16.90
CA ASP A 211 4.29 8.97 -15.64
C ASP A 211 5.09 7.70 -15.92
N GLU A 212 6.39 7.76 -15.70
CA GLU A 212 7.35 6.69 -15.93
C GLU A 212 8.16 6.36 -14.66
N PRO A 213 7.52 6.03 -13.53
CA PRO A 213 8.27 5.65 -12.32
C PRO A 213 9.12 4.40 -12.50
N THR A 214 8.83 3.52 -13.47
CA THR A 214 9.72 2.40 -13.80
C THR A 214 11.14 2.86 -14.15
N LEU A 215 11.32 4.09 -14.67
CA LEU A 215 12.65 4.62 -14.99
C LEU A 215 13.57 4.84 -13.77
N VAL A 216 13.07 4.72 -12.54
CA VAL A 216 13.93 4.74 -11.33
C VAL A 216 14.39 3.35 -10.88
N THR A 217 13.94 2.28 -11.55
CA THR A 217 14.35 0.88 -11.28
C THR A 217 15.48 0.44 -12.18
N GLU A 218 16.01 -0.78 -11.99
CA GLU A 218 16.94 -1.38 -12.95
C GLU A 218 16.21 -1.79 -14.22
N ILE A 219 16.72 -1.31 -15.36
CA ILE A 219 16.17 -1.59 -16.67
C ILE A 219 17.26 -2.12 -17.60
N ASP A 220 16.92 -3.15 -18.36
CA ASP A 220 17.80 -3.70 -19.38
C ASP A 220 18.22 -2.59 -20.38
N PRO A 221 19.52 -2.46 -20.71
CA PRO A 221 20.01 -1.43 -21.65
C PRO A 221 19.36 -1.47 -23.02
N ASP A 222 18.99 -2.65 -23.53
CA ASP A 222 18.33 -2.77 -24.83
C ASP A 222 16.88 -2.25 -24.76
N VAL A 223 16.21 -2.43 -23.62
CA VAL A 223 14.88 -1.86 -23.36
C VAL A 223 14.99 -0.33 -23.28
N LEU A 224 15.99 0.22 -22.56
CA LEU A 224 16.21 1.67 -22.49
C LEU A 224 16.44 2.30 -23.88
N GLU A 225 17.17 1.65 -24.78
CA GLU A 225 17.37 2.17 -26.15
C GLU A 225 16.07 2.15 -26.97
N LYS A 226 15.22 1.13 -26.79
CA LYS A 226 13.87 1.13 -27.38
C LYS A 226 13.02 2.28 -26.83
N VAL A 227 13.05 2.50 -25.51
CA VAL A 227 12.35 3.61 -24.85
C VAL A 227 12.84 4.95 -25.39
N ARG A 228 14.15 5.17 -25.48
CA ARG A 228 14.75 6.36 -26.08
C ARG A 228 14.24 6.60 -27.50
N THR A 229 14.22 5.57 -28.33
CA THR A 229 13.72 5.62 -29.70
C THR A 229 12.22 5.92 -29.74
N GLY A 230 11.45 5.33 -28.84
CA GLY A 230 10.02 5.58 -28.68
C GLY A 230 9.72 7.04 -28.33
N TYR A 231 10.41 7.60 -27.34
CA TYR A 231 10.23 9.00 -26.95
C TYR A 231 10.61 9.99 -28.06
N LYS A 232 11.63 9.71 -28.89
CA LYS A 232 11.89 10.48 -30.10
C LYS A 232 10.71 10.50 -31.08
N LYS A 233 10.04 9.35 -31.24
CA LYS A 233 8.84 9.25 -32.08
C LYS A 233 7.68 10.05 -31.47
N LEU A 234 7.45 9.96 -30.15
CA LEU A 234 6.40 10.73 -29.47
C LEU A 234 6.62 12.24 -29.58
N ALA A 235 7.84 12.72 -29.33
CA ALA A 235 8.18 14.14 -29.43
C ALA A 235 7.99 14.71 -30.84
N ALA A 236 8.14 13.88 -31.87
CA ALA A 236 7.91 14.24 -33.27
C ALA A 236 6.45 14.13 -33.72
N ALA A 237 5.57 13.48 -32.94
CA ALA A 237 4.21 13.14 -33.36
C ALA A 237 3.22 14.33 -33.25
N SER A 238 3.49 15.32 -32.41
CA SER A 238 2.61 16.46 -32.20
C SER A 238 3.36 17.70 -31.71
N ASN A 239 2.65 18.83 -31.56
CA ASN A 239 3.20 20.05 -30.97
C ASN A 239 3.12 20.07 -29.43
N LEU A 240 2.64 19.01 -28.80
CA LEU A 240 2.61 18.90 -27.35
C LEU A 240 4.02 18.92 -26.79
N LYS A 241 4.20 19.67 -25.72
CA LYS A 241 5.40 19.59 -24.89
C LYS A 241 5.26 18.35 -23.99
N LEU A 242 6.25 17.48 -24.02
CA LEU A 242 6.26 16.28 -23.23
C LEU A 242 7.01 16.49 -21.92
N LEU A 243 6.36 16.18 -20.82
CA LEU A 243 6.95 16.03 -19.49
C LEU A 243 7.01 14.53 -19.16
N VAL A 244 8.21 14.00 -18.92
CA VAL A 244 8.39 12.66 -18.35
C VAL A 244 8.55 12.82 -16.83
N GLN A 245 7.60 12.28 -16.09
CA GLN A 245 7.56 12.36 -14.64
C GLN A 245 8.05 11.05 -14.03
N THR A 246 9.14 11.10 -13.26
CA THR A 246 9.59 10.02 -12.39
C THR A 246 9.33 10.38 -10.93
N TYR A 247 9.19 9.36 -10.09
CA TYR A 247 9.04 9.52 -8.65
C TYR A 247 9.42 8.24 -7.90
N PHE A 248 9.56 8.32 -6.57
CA PHE A 248 9.94 7.27 -5.63
C PHE A 248 11.42 6.89 -5.63
N GLY A 249 12.27 7.53 -6.41
CA GLY A 249 13.70 7.22 -6.48
C GLY A 249 14.48 8.17 -7.38
N ASP A 250 15.73 7.83 -7.62
CA ASP A 250 16.66 8.65 -8.41
C ASP A 250 16.23 8.79 -9.88
N GLY A 251 15.96 10.04 -10.29
CA GLY A 251 15.55 10.41 -11.64
C GLY A 251 16.69 10.56 -12.65
N ASP A 252 17.97 10.49 -12.26
CA ASP A 252 19.10 10.75 -13.17
C ASP A 252 19.17 9.76 -14.34
N GLN A 253 18.80 8.48 -14.09
CA GLN A 253 18.72 7.47 -15.14
C GLN A 253 17.71 7.85 -16.24
N ALA A 254 16.55 8.41 -15.88
CA ALA A 254 15.55 8.86 -16.85
C ALA A 254 16.07 10.03 -17.68
N ILE A 255 16.71 11.01 -17.02
CA ILE A 255 17.34 12.14 -17.70
C ILE A 255 18.41 11.64 -18.67
N LYS A 256 19.33 10.78 -18.21
CA LYS A 256 20.39 10.17 -19.03
C LYS A 256 19.83 9.44 -20.26
N ALA A 257 18.76 8.69 -20.08
CA ALA A 257 18.15 7.93 -21.18
C ALA A 257 17.44 8.83 -22.18
N LEU A 258 16.80 9.92 -21.73
CA LEU A 258 15.82 10.66 -22.55
C LEU A 258 16.26 12.06 -22.96
N SER A 259 17.32 12.64 -22.40
CA SER A 259 17.86 13.92 -22.88
C SER A 259 18.20 13.86 -24.36
N GLY A 260 17.88 14.96 -25.07
CA GLY A 260 18.07 15.07 -26.53
C GLY A 260 17.12 14.21 -27.37
N THR A 261 16.06 13.65 -26.79
CA THR A 261 15.00 12.94 -27.55
C THR A 261 13.90 13.87 -28.05
N GLY A 262 13.90 15.13 -27.60
CA GLY A 262 12.83 16.10 -27.86
C GLY A 262 11.77 16.13 -26.75
N VAL A 263 11.97 15.44 -25.64
CA VAL A 263 11.25 15.67 -24.38
C VAL A 263 11.64 17.05 -23.86
N GLN A 264 10.67 17.86 -23.41
CA GLN A 264 10.90 19.25 -23.01
C GLN A 264 11.05 19.44 -21.51
N ALA A 265 10.59 18.47 -20.70
CA ALA A 265 10.71 18.54 -19.25
C ALA A 265 10.88 17.17 -18.61
N PHE A 266 11.59 17.14 -17.48
CA PHE A 266 11.68 16.02 -16.57
C PHE A 266 11.10 16.41 -15.21
N GLY A 267 10.24 15.56 -14.65
CA GLY A 267 9.83 15.67 -13.26
C GLY A 267 10.60 14.65 -12.42
N VAL A 268 11.20 15.08 -11.34
CA VAL A 268 12.06 14.27 -10.48
C VAL A 268 11.66 14.41 -9.02
N ASP A 269 11.81 13.32 -8.29
CA ASP A 269 11.62 13.25 -6.84
C ASP A 269 12.96 13.47 -6.15
N VAL A 270 13.15 14.64 -5.52
CA VAL A 270 14.39 14.91 -4.79
C VAL A 270 14.27 14.61 -3.28
N VAL A 271 13.10 14.21 -2.81
CA VAL A 271 12.88 13.78 -1.43
C VAL A 271 13.41 12.35 -1.22
N TYR A 272 13.06 11.45 -2.13
CA TYR A 272 13.46 10.03 -2.07
C TYR A 272 14.59 9.69 -3.02
N GLY A 273 14.75 10.41 -4.14
CA GLY A 273 15.80 10.18 -5.14
C GLY A 273 17.04 11.06 -4.98
N GLY A 274 16.98 12.07 -4.12
CA GLY A 274 18.05 13.04 -3.96
C GLY A 274 18.13 14.10 -5.07
N ALA A 275 18.92 15.13 -4.84
CA ALA A 275 19.09 16.28 -5.75
C ALA A 275 20.34 16.20 -6.64
N GLU A 276 21.11 15.12 -6.56
CA GLU A 276 22.28 14.88 -7.40
C GLU A 276 21.84 14.34 -8.77
N LEU A 277 21.78 15.21 -9.77
CA LEU A 277 21.34 14.91 -11.13
C LEU A 277 22.45 15.23 -12.13
N PRO A 278 23.55 14.45 -12.16
CA PRO A 278 24.71 14.75 -13.01
C PRO A 278 24.39 14.70 -14.51
N SER A 279 23.40 13.91 -14.93
CA SER A 279 23.02 13.79 -16.33
C SER A 279 22.19 14.97 -16.86
N TRP A 280 21.65 15.82 -15.96
CA TRP A 280 20.90 17.00 -16.40
C TRP A 280 21.84 18.14 -16.80
N ASN A 281 21.77 18.55 -18.07
CA ASN A 281 22.62 19.56 -18.67
C ASN A 281 22.02 21.00 -18.61
N GLY A 282 20.81 21.15 -18.05
CA GLY A 282 20.13 22.44 -17.94
C GLY A 282 19.39 22.91 -19.20
N GLU A 283 19.24 22.07 -20.21
CA GLU A 283 18.52 22.44 -21.45
C GLU A 283 17.01 22.24 -21.30
N GLU A 284 16.58 21.09 -20.76
CA GLU A 284 15.19 20.77 -20.51
C GLU A 284 14.70 21.41 -19.19
N LEU A 285 13.43 21.73 -19.10
CA LEU A 285 12.80 22.17 -17.85
C LEU A 285 12.82 21.04 -16.82
N LEU A 286 13.30 21.32 -15.59
CA LEU A 286 13.26 20.37 -14.49
C LEU A 286 12.13 20.73 -13.51
N LEU A 287 11.15 19.84 -13.36
CA LEU A 287 10.13 19.92 -12.31
C LEU A 287 10.70 19.26 -11.06
N VAL A 288 11.07 20.07 -10.07
CA VAL A 288 11.77 19.61 -8.87
C VAL A 288 10.76 19.30 -7.77
N GLY A 289 10.59 18.04 -7.47
CA GLY A 289 9.69 17.52 -6.44
C GLY A 289 10.29 17.65 -5.05
N VAL A 290 10.31 18.87 -4.49
CA VAL A 290 10.84 19.18 -3.15
C VAL A 290 9.80 19.09 -2.03
N VAL A 291 8.51 19.05 -2.38
CA VAL A 291 7.43 18.90 -1.42
C VAL A 291 6.98 17.45 -1.41
N ASP A 292 7.13 16.78 -0.27
CA ASP A 292 6.86 15.35 -0.16
C ASP A 292 5.38 15.02 -0.44
N GLY A 293 5.12 14.24 -1.49
CA GLY A 293 3.78 13.83 -1.93
C GLY A 293 3.27 12.54 -1.28
N ARG A 294 4.08 11.83 -0.48
CA ARG A 294 3.71 10.53 0.13
C ARG A 294 3.80 10.49 1.66
N ASN A 295 4.23 11.59 2.30
CA ASN A 295 4.22 11.73 3.76
C ASN A 295 3.50 13.02 4.17
N VAL A 296 3.15 13.14 5.44
CA VAL A 296 2.26 14.18 5.98
C VAL A 296 2.98 15.32 6.68
N TRP A 297 4.30 15.33 6.66
CA TRP A 297 5.08 16.35 7.34
C TRP A 297 5.10 17.66 6.54
N ARG A 298 5.10 18.76 7.29
CA ARG A 298 5.34 20.10 6.72
C ARG A 298 6.74 20.17 6.14
N THR A 299 6.85 20.71 4.95
CA THR A 299 8.14 20.88 4.26
C THR A 299 9.01 21.91 4.99
N ASP A 300 10.30 21.60 5.17
CA ASP A 300 11.30 22.61 5.48
C ASP A 300 11.50 23.49 4.23
N LEU A 301 10.79 24.63 4.23
CA LEU A 301 10.78 25.53 3.06
C LEU A 301 12.12 26.19 2.79
N ASP A 302 12.96 26.40 3.82
CA ASP A 302 14.31 26.98 3.62
C ASP A 302 15.25 25.96 2.97
N ALA A 303 15.26 24.71 3.43
CA ALA A 303 16.06 23.65 2.81
C ALA A 303 15.59 23.35 1.38
N ALA A 304 14.27 23.34 1.14
CA ALA A 304 13.70 23.19 -0.20
C ALA A 304 14.11 24.34 -1.12
N LEU A 305 14.11 25.59 -0.64
CA LEU A 305 14.58 26.76 -1.42
C LEU A 305 16.07 26.69 -1.73
N GLU A 306 16.90 26.21 -0.81
CA GLU A 306 18.34 26.02 -1.05
C GLU A 306 18.56 25.02 -2.18
N THR A 307 17.89 23.87 -2.14
CA THR A 307 17.92 22.85 -3.21
C THR A 307 17.48 23.44 -4.55
N LEU A 308 16.36 24.14 -4.57
CA LEU A 308 15.82 24.76 -5.79
C LEU A 308 16.78 25.80 -6.38
N ARG A 309 17.40 26.64 -5.56
CA ARG A 309 18.37 27.66 -6.00
C ARG A 309 19.63 27.02 -6.60
N GLY A 310 20.14 25.96 -5.94
CA GLY A 310 21.29 25.22 -6.48
C GLY A 310 21.03 24.61 -7.86
N LEU A 311 19.83 24.04 -8.06
CA LEU A 311 19.45 23.52 -9.37
C LEU A 311 19.17 24.63 -10.39
N ALA A 312 18.57 25.75 -9.97
CA ALA A 312 18.28 26.91 -10.84
C ALA A 312 19.54 27.60 -11.41
N GLU A 313 20.69 27.46 -10.76
CA GLU A 313 21.97 27.92 -11.30
C GLU A 313 22.42 27.11 -12.54
N ARG A 314 21.91 25.90 -12.72
CA ARG A 314 22.26 25.01 -13.83
C ARG A 314 21.31 25.11 -15.02
N GLY A 315 20.04 25.51 -14.81
CA GLY A 315 19.04 25.59 -15.86
C GLY A 315 17.63 25.93 -15.38
N PRO A 316 16.62 25.85 -16.25
CA PRO A 316 15.27 26.19 -15.92
C PRO A 316 14.64 25.16 -14.95
N VAL A 317 14.09 25.63 -13.84
CA VAL A 317 13.41 24.78 -12.85
C VAL A 317 11.98 25.25 -12.60
N ALA A 318 11.12 24.30 -12.22
CA ALA A 318 9.78 24.53 -11.70
C ALA A 318 9.63 23.77 -10.37
N VAL A 319 8.83 24.31 -9.46
CA VAL A 319 8.56 23.68 -8.16
C VAL A 319 7.41 22.69 -8.29
N SER A 320 7.58 21.49 -7.71
CA SER A 320 6.56 20.43 -7.73
C SER A 320 6.51 19.65 -6.42
N THR A 321 5.49 18.82 -6.30
CA THR A 321 5.48 17.71 -5.32
C THR A 321 6.36 16.56 -5.82
N SER A 322 6.93 15.79 -4.89
CA SER A 322 7.83 14.66 -5.19
C SER A 322 7.13 13.56 -5.99
N CYS A 323 5.87 13.29 -5.68
CA CYS A 323 4.98 12.40 -6.41
C CYS A 323 3.53 12.93 -6.36
N SER A 324 2.57 12.13 -6.82
CA SER A 324 1.14 12.47 -6.73
C SER A 324 0.69 12.61 -5.28
N LEU A 325 -0.10 13.64 -4.98
CA LEU A 325 -0.76 13.83 -3.69
C LEU A 325 -1.86 12.78 -3.41
N LEU A 326 -2.03 11.80 -4.29
CA LEU A 326 -2.91 10.63 -4.07
C LEU A 326 -2.55 9.87 -2.79
N HIS A 327 -1.29 9.91 -2.38
CA HIS A 327 -0.76 9.16 -1.24
C HIS A 327 -0.94 9.87 0.11
N VAL A 328 -1.40 11.11 0.12
CA VAL A 328 -1.61 11.89 1.34
C VAL A 328 -3.09 12.26 1.52
N PRO A 329 -3.52 12.55 2.78
CA PRO A 329 -4.89 12.99 3.04
C PRO A 329 -5.20 14.33 2.36
N TYR A 330 -6.50 14.65 2.24
CA TYR A 330 -6.96 15.82 1.49
C TYR A 330 -6.54 17.14 2.13
N ASN A 331 -6.97 17.43 3.37
CA ASN A 331 -6.62 18.64 4.12
C ASN A 331 -6.74 18.45 5.64
N LEU A 332 -6.15 19.37 6.40
CA LEU A 332 -6.19 19.40 7.87
C LEU A 332 -7.46 20.07 8.45
N ASP A 333 -8.28 20.70 7.65
CA ASP A 333 -9.42 21.52 8.11
C ASP A 333 -10.42 20.72 8.94
N ARG A 334 -10.57 19.43 8.61
CA ARG A 334 -11.54 18.52 9.25
C ARG A 334 -11.01 17.89 10.54
N GLU A 335 -9.72 17.96 10.82
CA GLU A 335 -9.06 17.35 11.98
C GLU A 335 -9.24 18.23 13.23
N THR A 336 -10.50 18.49 13.61
CA THR A 336 -10.84 19.39 14.71
C THR A 336 -10.49 18.83 16.07
N ARG A 337 -10.67 17.51 16.27
CA ARG A 337 -10.28 16.83 17.50
C ARG A 337 -8.75 16.82 17.65
N LEU A 338 -8.04 16.47 16.60
CA LEU A 338 -6.59 16.47 16.58
C LEU A 338 -6.03 17.85 16.94
N ARG A 339 -6.60 18.92 16.40
CA ARG A 339 -6.25 20.31 16.71
C ARG A 339 -6.51 20.67 18.17
N ALA A 340 -7.55 20.11 18.79
CA ALA A 340 -7.88 20.36 20.19
C ALA A 340 -6.99 19.58 21.17
N GLU A 341 -6.66 18.33 20.84
CA GLU A 341 -5.92 17.40 21.69
C GLU A 341 -4.39 17.53 21.52
N HIS A 342 -3.92 17.79 20.27
CA HIS A 342 -2.50 17.85 19.91
C HIS A 342 -2.18 19.08 19.04
N PRO A 343 -2.42 20.31 19.53
CA PRO A 343 -2.25 21.54 18.75
C PRO A 343 -0.83 21.69 18.17
N ASP A 344 0.18 21.32 18.96
CA ASP A 344 1.59 21.41 18.52
C ASP A 344 1.87 20.47 17.35
N VAL A 345 1.36 19.23 17.39
CA VAL A 345 1.60 18.25 16.32
C VAL A 345 0.93 18.67 15.00
N VAL A 346 -0.26 19.29 15.08
CA VAL A 346 -0.96 19.79 13.89
C VAL A 346 -0.12 20.82 13.12
N GLU A 347 0.65 21.65 13.83
CA GLU A 347 1.53 22.64 13.18
C GLU A 347 2.70 22.00 12.42
N TRP A 348 3.03 20.74 12.72
CA TRP A 348 4.06 19.99 12.01
C TRP A 348 3.54 19.28 10.75
N LEU A 349 2.22 19.24 10.55
CA LEU A 349 1.58 18.50 9.47
C LEU A 349 1.24 19.38 8.26
N ALA A 350 1.28 18.78 7.09
CA ALA A 350 0.77 19.32 5.82
C ALA A 350 0.16 18.19 4.99
N PHE A 351 -1.14 18.31 4.70
CA PHE A 351 -1.86 17.38 3.81
C PHE A 351 -1.93 17.95 2.38
N GLY A 352 -2.71 17.37 1.50
CA GLY A 352 -2.69 17.71 0.09
C GLY A 352 -2.89 19.20 -0.22
N THR A 353 -3.85 19.88 0.41
CA THR A 353 -4.09 21.31 0.16
C THR A 353 -3.01 22.20 0.76
N GLU A 354 -2.49 21.86 1.93
CA GLU A 354 -1.37 22.55 2.57
C GLU A 354 -0.09 22.42 1.71
N LYS A 355 0.18 21.23 1.15
CA LYS A 355 1.33 21.00 0.25
C LYS A 355 1.21 21.77 -1.06
N ILE A 356 0.02 21.96 -1.60
CA ILE A 356 -0.20 22.84 -2.76
C ILE A 356 0.20 24.28 -2.41
N GLN A 357 -0.11 24.77 -1.21
CA GLN A 357 0.31 26.10 -0.75
C GLN A 357 1.84 26.18 -0.60
N GLU A 358 2.49 25.15 -0.05
CA GLU A 358 3.96 25.10 0.07
C GLU A 358 4.65 25.21 -1.31
N VAL A 359 4.15 24.48 -2.32
CA VAL A 359 4.64 24.59 -3.71
C VAL A 359 4.50 26.01 -4.24
N ALA A 360 3.38 26.66 -4.01
CA ALA A 360 3.12 28.03 -4.48
C ALA A 360 4.04 29.06 -3.80
N VAL A 361 4.22 28.95 -2.46
CA VAL A 361 5.14 29.80 -1.67
C VAL A 361 6.57 29.66 -2.18
N LEU A 362 7.05 28.41 -2.31
CA LEU A 362 8.40 28.11 -2.81
C LEU A 362 8.63 28.69 -4.20
N SER A 363 7.67 28.56 -5.11
CA SER A 363 7.78 29.09 -6.46
C SER A 363 7.89 30.62 -6.48
N ARG A 364 7.07 31.35 -5.71
CA ARG A 364 7.15 32.80 -5.63
C ARG A 364 8.44 33.24 -4.96
N ALA A 365 8.87 32.59 -3.89
CA ALA A 365 10.13 32.89 -3.21
C ALA A 365 11.36 32.65 -4.11
N LEU A 366 11.36 31.55 -4.89
CA LEU A 366 12.43 31.25 -5.85
C LEU A 366 12.58 32.35 -6.92
N ARG A 367 11.46 32.92 -7.38
CA ARG A 367 11.42 33.98 -8.40
C ARG A 367 11.64 35.37 -7.84
N GLY A 368 11.77 35.52 -6.51
CA GLY A 368 11.85 36.84 -5.86
C GLY A 368 10.55 37.64 -5.88
N GLU A 369 9.41 36.95 -5.96
CA GLU A 369 8.03 37.49 -6.00
C GLU A 369 7.27 37.19 -4.72
N ALA A 370 7.96 36.81 -3.64
CA ALA A 370 7.34 36.50 -2.36
C ALA A 370 6.53 37.69 -1.82
N THR A 371 5.30 37.42 -1.39
CA THR A 371 4.43 38.38 -0.73
C THR A 371 4.66 38.38 0.79
N ASP A 372 4.09 39.35 1.52
CA ASP A 372 4.10 39.35 2.99
C ASP A 372 3.51 38.08 3.58
N ALA A 373 2.50 37.48 2.93
CA ALA A 373 1.91 36.21 3.34
C ALA A 373 2.87 35.03 3.11
N ASP A 374 3.67 35.06 2.04
CA ASP A 374 4.69 34.04 1.78
C ASP A 374 5.82 34.10 2.80
N GLU A 375 6.27 35.31 3.17
CA GLU A 375 7.28 35.49 4.22
C GLU A 375 6.75 34.97 5.60
N GLN A 376 5.47 35.19 5.89
CA GLN A 376 4.83 34.61 7.09
C GLN A 376 4.78 33.08 7.03
N ALA A 377 4.52 32.50 5.85
CA ALA A 377 4.50 31.04 5.67
C ALA A 377 5.90 30.43 5.83
N LEU A 378 6.94 31.09 5.29
CA LEU A 378 8.34 30.70 5.50
C LEU A 378 8.73 30.74 6.98
N GLU A 379 8.37 31.81 7.68
CA GLU A 379 8.62 31.92 9.12
C GLU A 379 7.84 30.88 9.94
N ALA A 380 6.60 30.59 9.56
CA ALA A 380 5.80 29.54 10.20
C ALA A 380 6.42 28.15 10.00
N SER A 381 6.97 27.86 8.80
CA SER A 381 7.71 26.61 8.54
C SER A 381 8.93 26.50 9.46
N ARG A 382 9.78 27.54 9.52
CA ARG A 382 10.97 27.55 10.42
C ARG A 382 10.59 27.25 11.87
N LYS A 383 9.52 27.91 12.38
CA LYS A 383 9.04 27.69 13.74
C LYS A 383 8.54 26.28 13.96
N ALA A 384 7.79 25.73 13.03
CA ALA A 384 7.25 24.39 13.13
C ALA A 384 8.37 23.32 13.12
N ILE A 385 9.37 23.47 12.22
CA ILE A 385 10.51 22.55 12.14
C ILE A 385 11.34 22.62 13.45
N ALA A 386 11.66 23.83 13.94
CA ALA A 386 12.40 24.00 15.18
C ALA A 386 11.61 23.46 16.41
N ALA A 387 10.32 23.77 16.48
CA ALA A 387 9.47 23.29 17.57
C ALA A 387 9.37 21.76 17.58
N ARG A 388 9.26 21.12 16.41
CA ARG A 388 9.25 19.64 16.29
C ARG A 388 10.59 19.04 16.76
N ALA A 389 11.71 19.62 16.35
CA ALA A 389 13.04 19.13 16.70
C ALA A 389 13.34 19.22 18.21
N GLU A 390 12.79 20.25 18.89
CA GLU A 390 13.01 20.49 20.32
C GLU A 390 11.90 19.92 21.22
N SER A 391 10.84 19.36 20.63
CA SER A 391 9.65 18.94 21.38
C SER A 391 9.91 17.72 22.27
N PRO A 392 9.54 17.76 23.54
CA PRO A 392 9.56 16.57 24.39
C PRO A 392 8.55 15.48 23.93
N LEU A 393 7.60 15.82 23.06
CA LEU A 393 6.64 14.87 22.48
C LEU A 393 7.28 13.94 21.46
N THR A 394 8.36 14.39 20.80
CA THR A 394 9.08 13.59 19.80
C THR A 394 10.22 12.77 20.41
N HIS A 395 10.61 13.07 21.67
CA HIS A 395 11.78 12.51 22.32
C HIS A 395 11.44 11.92 23.68
N ASN A 396 11.61 10.61 23.82
CA ASN A 396 11.52 9.90 25.09
C ASN A 396 12.90 9.33 25.46
N ALA A 397 13.53 9.89 26.50
CA ALA A 397 14.89 9.53 26.89
C ALA A 397 15.05 8.05 27.28
N GLU A 398 14.03 7.45 27.91
CA GLU A 398 14.09 6.02 28.28
C GLU A 398 13.97 5.11 27.06
N VAL A 399 13.11 5.46 26.09
CA VAL A 399 12.99 4.72 24.82
C VAL A 399 14.31 4.77 24.05
N ARG A 400 14.90 5.96 23.91
CA ARG A 400 16.19 6.13 23.21
C ARG A 400 17.31 5.37 23.87
N LYS A 401 17.42 5.48 25.18
CA LYS A 401 18.41 4.72 25.95
C LYS A 401 18.26 3.22 25.79
N ARG A 402 17.00 2.72 25.74
CA ARG A 402 16.74 1.30 25.51
C ARG A 402 17.11 0.90 24.08
N ALA A 403 16.75 1.71 23.09
CA ALA A 403 17.10 1.46 21.70
C ALA A 403 18.63 1.51 21.45
N GLU A 404 19.35 2.44 22.04
CA GLU A 404 20.81 2.53 21.97
C GLU A 404 21.54 1.36 22.65
N ALA A 405 20.88 0.69 23.58
CA ALA A 405 21.46 -0.47 24.28
C ALA A 405 21.32 -1.79 23.53
N ILE A 406 20.56 -1.83 22.42
CA ILE A 406 20.35 -3.03 21.61
C ILE A 406 21.69 -3.53 21.07
N THR A 407 21.94 -4.82 21.23
CA THR A 407 23.08 -5.53 20.66
C THR A 407 22.60 -6.60 19.68
N GLU A 408 23.49 -7.13 18.87
CA GLU A 408 23.15 -8.25 17.97
C GLU A 408 22.63 -9.48 18.74
N ALA A 409 23.11 -9.72 19.95
CA ALA A 409 22.63 -10.82 20.79
C ALA A 409 21.14 -10.70 21.15
N ASP A 410 20.62 -9.48 21.27
CA ASP A 410 19.21 -9.23 21.61
C ASP A 410 18.26 -9.53 20.45
N ARG A 411 18.79 -9.83 19.26
CA ARG A 411 18.04 -10.20 18.05
C ARG A 411 18.01 -11.70 17.79
N HIS A 412 18.49 -12.51 18.73
CA HIS A 412 18.63 -13.97 18.52
C HIS A 412 17.93 -14.77 19.61
N ARG A 413 17.24 -15.82 19.18
CA ARG A 413 16.74 -16.89 20.02
C ARG A 413 17.75 -18.06 20.02
N ASP A 414 17.53 -19.02 20.90
CA ASP A 414 18.28 -20.28 20.88
C ASP A 414 18.14 -21.02 19.54
N PRO A 415 19.09 -21.89 19.17
CA PRO A 415 19.04 -22.65 17.92
C PRO A 415 17.71 -23.40 17.71
N VAL A 416 17.20 -23.40 16.48
CA VAL A 416 15.93 -24.01 16.06
C VAL A 416 15.72 -25.42 16.61
N ALA A 417 16.79 -26.25 16.63
CA ALA A 417 16.69 -27.64 17.12
C ALA A 417 16.28 -27.71 18.60
N GLN A 418 16.81 -26.78 19.44
CA GLN A 418 16.48 -26.74 20.87
C GLN A 418 15.05 -26.24 21.07
N ARG A 419 14.65 -25.16 20.36
CA ARG A 419 13.30 -24.63 20.42
C ARG A 419 12.28 -25.68 19.99
N ARG A 420 12.53 -26.37 18.87
CA ARG A 420 11.64 -27.41 18.35
C ARG A 420 11.43 -28.56 19.34
N GLU A 421 12.47 -29.03 20.00
CA GLU A 421 12.36 -30.08 21.02
C GLU A 421 11.51 -29.63 22.21
N ALA A 422 11.74 -28.39 22.69
CA ALA A 422 10.96 -27.80 23.79
C ALA A 422 9.48 -27.61 23.39
N GLN A 423 9.19 -27.11 22.20
CA GLN A 423 7.84 -26.86 21.69
C GLN A 423 7.07 -28.15 21.45
N LEU A 424 7.68 -29.20 20.87
CA LEU A 424 7.05 -30.50 20.70
C LEU A 424 6.64 -31.13 22.05
N SER A 425 7.45 -30.89 23.10
CA SER A 425 7.11 -31.36 24.44
C SER A 425 6.01 -30.55 25.12
N ALA A 426 5.94 -29.25 24.86
CA ALA A 426 5.01 -28.35 25.53
C ALA A 426 3.62 -28.34 24.89
N LEU A 427 3.52 -28.44 23.55
CA LEU A 427 2.26 -28.24 22.80
C LEU A 427 1.44 -29.50 22.57
N ASP A 428 2.07 -30.68 22.57
CA ASP A 428 1.42 -32.00 22.32
C ASP A 428 0.42 -31.99 21.13
N LEU A 429 0.81 -31.31 20.03
CA LEU A 429 -0.03 -31.18 18.84
C LEU A 429 0.09 -32.40 17.92
N PRO A 430 -1.02 -32.79 17.21
CA PRO A 430 -0.94 -33.84 16.21
C PRO A 430 -0.06 -33.40 15.02
N PRO A 431 0.45 -34.34 14.19
CA PRO A 431 1.04 -33.98 12.90
C PRO A 431 0.05 -33.17 12.06
N LEU A 432 0.55 -32.26 11.22
CA LEU A 432 -0.28 -31.35 10.40
C LEU A 432 -1.34 -30.60 11.26
N PRO A 433 -0.93 -29.80 12.26
CA PRO A 433 -1.88 -29.09 13.09
C PRO A 433 -2.72 -28.13 12.26
N THR A 434 -4.01 -28.05 12.57
CA THR A 434 -4.95 -27.17 11.90
C THR A 434 -5.15 -25.87 12.68
N THR A 435 -5.12 -24.74 11.99
CA THR A 435 -5.33 -23.41 12.58
C THR A 435 -5.90 -22.42 11.56
N THR A 436 -6.19 -21.20 11.99
CA THR A 436 -6.47 -20.05 11.09
C THR A 436 -5.41 -18.96 11.30
N ILE A 437 -5.43 -17.95 10.45
CA ILE A 437 -4.42 -16.86 10.52
C ILE A 437 -4.69 -15.95 11.71
N GLY A 438 -5.93 -15.44 11.90
CA GLY A 438 -6.24 -14.54 13.02
C GLY A 438 -7.68 -14.06 13.00
N SER A 439 -8.05 -13.23 12.06
CA SER A 439 -9.37 -12.63 11.99
C SER A 439 -10.45 -13.62 11.51
N PHE A 440 -11.65 -13.52 12.09
CA PHE A 440 -12.88 -14.15 11.63
C PHE A 440 -13.84 -13.12 11.02
N PRO A 441 -14.99 -13.54 10.41
CA PRO A 441 -15.90 -12.64 9.73
C PRO A 441 -16.33 -11.44 10.57
N GLN A 442 -16.11 -10.23 10.05
CA GLN A 442 -16.60 -8.99 10.67
C GLN A 442 -18.07 -8.80 10.33
N THR A 443 -18.95 -9.32 11.20
CA THR A 443 -20.40 -9.32 11.00
C THR A 443 -21.00 -7.91 11.01
N GLN A 444 -22.29 -7.81 10.63
CA GLN A 444 -23.02 -6.55 10.72
C GLN A 444 -23.20 -6.10 12.17
N GLU A 445 -23.34 -7.05 13.09
CA GLU A 445 -23.49 -6.83 14.53
C GLU A 445 -22.24 -6.18 15.13
N ILE A 446 -21.04 -6.72 14.82
CA ILE A 446 -19.75 -6.13 15.22
C ILE A 446 -19.63 -4.69 14.71
N ARG A 447 -19.93 -4.47 13.40
CA ARG A 447 -19.85 -3.14 12.81
C ARG A 447 -20.85 -2.16 13.43
N ALA A 448 -22.06 -2.64 13.75
CA ALA A 448 -23.09 -1.84 14.41
C ALA A 448 -22.70 -1.49 15.85
N ALA A 449 -22.16 -2.44 16.64
CA ALA A 449 -21.66 -2.19 18.00
C ALA A 449 -20.55 -1.13 17.99
N ARG A 450 -19.57 -1.27 17.10
CA ARG A 450 -18.48 -0.29 16.93
C ARG A 450 -18.99 1.10 16.50
N ALA A 451 -20.01 1.16 15.64
CA ALA A 451 -20.62 2.42 15.23
C ALA A 451 -21.39 3.09 16.37
N LYS A 452 -22.11 2.33 17.18
CA LYS A 452 -22.84 2.81 18.36
C LYS A 452 -21.86 3.35 19.42
N PHE A 453 -20.77 2.62 19.69
CA PHE A 453 -19.73 3.05 20.63
C PHE A 453 -19.11 4.39 20.21
N ARG A 454 -18.71 4.52 18.94
CA ARG A 454 -18.15 5.77 18.41
C ARG A 454 -19.11 6.96 18.47
N LYS A 455 -20.43 6.71 18.42
CA LYS A 455 -21.46 7.75 18.57
C LYS A 455 -21.79 8.07 20.01
N GLY A 456 -21.29 7.29 20.98
CA GLY A 456 -21.67 7.39 22.37
C GLY A 456 -23.06 6.80 22.70
N ASP A 457 -23.65 6.01 21.80
CA ASP A 457 -24.94 5.34 22.01
C ASP A 457 -24.82 4.17 22.99
N ILE A 458 -23.63 3.59 23.15
CA ILE A 458 -23.25 2.60 24.17
C ILE A 458 -21.93 3.00 24.81
N ASP A 459 -21.72 2.63 26.06
CA ASP A 459 -20.49 2.84 26.79
C ASP A 459 -19.41 1.78 26.48
N ALA A 460 -18.20 1.97 27.00
CA ALA A 460 -17.08 1.05 26.78
C ALA A 460 -17.37 -0.35 27.32
N ALA A 461 -18.02 -0.45 28.48
CA ALA A 461 -18.32 -1.76 29.09
C ALA A 461 -19.30 -2.58 28.24
N ALA A 462 -20.32 -1.93 27.68
CA ALA A 462 -21.28 -2.58 26.77
C ALA A 462 -20.63 -2.98 25.44
N TYR A 463 -19.70 -2.17 24.93
CA TYR A 463 -18.92 -2.50 23.73
C TYR A 463 -17.98 -3.69 23.99
N ASP A 464 -17.23 -3.66 25.07
CA ASP A 464 -16.32 -4.76 25.45
C ASP A 464 -17.09 -6.08 25.65
N GLN A 465 -18.25 -6.04 26.29
CA GLN A 465 -19.07 -7.24 26.45
C GLN A 465 -19.52 -7.79 25.11
N ALA A 466 -19.95 -6.94 24.18
CA ALA A 466 -20.33 -7.39 22.84
C ALA A 466 -19.14 -8.05 22.09
N MET A 467 -17.92 -7.53 22.24
CA MET A 467 -16.73 -8.14 21.64
C MET A 467 -16.37 -9.46 22.32
N LYS A 468 -16.51 -9.57 23.66
CA LYS A 468 -16.30 -10.83 24.40
C LYS A 468 -17.31 -11.93 23.98
N ASP A 469 -18.57 -11.55 23.74
CA ASP A 469 -19.58 -12.47 23.25
C ASP A 469 -19.23 -13.02 21.85
N GLU A 470 -18.67 -12.16 20.97
CA GLU A 470 -18.17 -12.58 19.65
C GLU A 470 -16.94 -13.50 19.76
N VAL A 471 -15.98 -13.19 20.64
CA VAL A 471 -14.85 -14.09 20.93
C VAL A 471 -15.36 -15.46 21.38
N ALA A 472 -16.35 -15.50 22.27
CA ALA A 472 -16.92 -16.75 22.75
C ALA A 472 -17.60 -17.56 21.63
N ASP A 473 -18.31 -16.90 20.70
CA ASP A 473 -18.90 -17.56 19.53
C ASP A 473 -17.82 -18.11 18.59
N VAL A 474 -16.75 -17.34 18.34
CA VAL A 474 -15.62 -17.73 17.49
C VAL A 474 -14.89 -18.95 18.08
N ILE A 475 -14.57 -18.96 19.38
CA ILE A 475 -13.92 -20.10 20.04
C ILE A 475 -14.79 -21.34 19.96
N ARG A 476 -16.07 -21.24 20.30
CA ARG A 476 -17.02 -22.34 20.21
C ARG A 476 -17.10 -22.93 18.80
N ARG A 477 -17.16 -22.12 17.77
CA ARG A 477 -17.19 -22.58 16.38
C ARG A 477 -15.91 -23.29 15.97
N GLN A 478 -14.75 -22.77 16.35
CA GLN A 478 -13.46 -23.40 16.07
C GLN A 478 -13.36 -24.78 16.75
N GLU A 479 -13.84 -24.93 17.98
CA GLU A 479 -13.90 -26.22 18.67
C GLU A 479 -14.81 -27.20 17.95
N GLN A 480 -16.02 -26.76 17.55
CA GLN A 480 -16.98 -27.58 16.79
C GLN A 480 -16.42 -28.05 15.45
N LEU A 481 -15.63 -27.18 14.77
CA LEU A 481 -14.94 -27.53 13.54
C LEU A 481 -13.76 -28.48 13.74
N GLY A 482 -13.25 -28.59 14.98
CA GLY A 482 -12.16 -29.50 15.32
C GLY A 482 -10.76 -28.93 15.00
N LEU A 483 -10.60 -27.61 14.93
CA LEU A 483 -9.28 -27.00 14.81
C LEU A 483 -8.41 -27.36 16.02
N ASP A 484 -7.10 -27.52 15.81
CA ASP A 484 -6.15 -27.90 16.86
C ASP A 484 -5.62 -26.71 17.64
N VAL A 485 -5.34 -25.61 16.96
CA VAL A 485 -4.88 -24.34 17.53
C VAL A 485 -5.88 -23.24 17.15
N LEU A 486 -6.32 -22.48 18.15
CA LEU A 486 -7.38 -21.50 17.99
C LEU A 486 -6.85 -20.07 17.97
N VAL A 487 -7.69 -19.14 17.54
CA VAL A 487 -7.48 -17.70 17.60
C VAL A 487 -8.69 -17.02 18.21
N HIS A 488 -8.53 -15.83 18.82
CA HIS A 488 -9.65 -15.09 19.40
C HIS A 488 -10.60 -14.46 18.34
N GLY A 489 -10.15 -14.34 17.08
CA GLY A 489 -10.97 -13.91 15.95
C GLY A 489 -10.98 -12.41 15.67
N GLU A 490 -10.39 -11.60 16.52
CA GLU A 490 -10.15 -10.14 16.34
C GLU A 490 -11.42 -9.28 16.14
N PRO A 491 -12.54 -9.52 16.85
CA PRO A 491 -13.73 -8.71 16.65
C PRO A 491 -13.55 -7.25 17.08
N GLU A 492 -12.66 -6.96 18.03
CA GLU A 492 -12.32 -5.65 18.54
C GLU A 492 -11.50 -4.82 17.54
N ARG A 493 -10.77 -5.46 16.63
CA ARG A 493 -9.84 -4.81 15.70
C ARG A 493 -10.54 -4.33 14.44
N ASN A 494 -10.56 -3.02 14.23
CA ASN A 494 -11.01 -2.44 12.96
C ASN A 494 -9.98 -2.64 11.85
N ASP A 495 -8.72 -2.41 12.17
CA ASP A 495 -7.56 -2.56 11.30
C ASP A 495 -6.38 -3.06 12.13
N MET A 496 -5.48 -3.84 11.53
CA MET A 496 -4.40 -4.48 12.26
C MET A 496 -3.28 -3.52 12.70
N VAL A 497 -3.17 -2.34 12.09
CA VAL A 497 -2.22 -1.29 12.51
C VAL A 497 -2.91 -0.26 13.39
N GLN A 498 -4.13 0.18 13.03
CA GLN A 498 -4.88 1.17 13.81
C GLN A 498 -5.11 0.71 15.25
N TYR A 499 -5.44 -0.57 15.47
CA TYR A 499 -5.68 -1.12 16.82
C TYR A 499 -4.48 -0.93 17.74
N PHE A 500 -3.26 -1.23 17.25
CA PHE A 500 -2.04 -1.07 18.03
C PHE A 500 -1.64 0.40 18.18
N SER A 501 -1.76 1.18 17.09
CA SER A 501 -1.40 2.60 17.12
C SER A 501 -2.22 3.44 18.11
N GLU A 502 -3.46 3.02 18.42
CA GLU A 502 -4.32 3.69 19.40
C GLU A 502 -3.90 3.39 20.85
N GLN A 503 -2.97 2.44 21.06
CA GLN A 503 -2.49 1.99 22.38
C GLN A 503 -0.99 2.25 22.59
N LEU A 504 -0.28 2.69 21.56
CA LEU A 504 1.14 3.02 21.62
C LEU A 504 1.32 4.54 21.73
N GLU A 505 2.17 4.97 22.65
CA GLU A 505 2.64 6.37 22.66
C GLU A 505 3.64 6.58 21.53
N GLY A 506 3.74 7.81 21.02
CA GLY A 506 4.47 8.15 19.80
C GLY A 506 3.65 8.00 18.52
N TYR A 507 2.45 7.42 18.60
CA TYR A 507 1.47 7.33 17.54
C TYR A 507 0.31 8.30 17.69
N LEU A 508 -0.34 8.62 16.60
CA LEU A 508 -1.48 9.51 16.54
C LEU A 508 -2.50 8.98 15.53
N SER A 509 -3.76 8.90 15.93
CA SER A 509 -4.88 8.56 15.05
C SER A 509 -5.66 9.81 14.66
N THR A 510 -5.89 9.98 13.36
CA THR A 510 -6.69 11.06 12.78
C THR A 510 -8.17 10.68 12.69
N GLU A 511 -9.05 11.63 12.31
CA GLU A 511 -10.47 11.36 12.05
C GLU A 511 -10.80 11.29 10.56
N PHE A 512 -10.19 12.15 9.75
CA PHE A 512 -10.52 12.35 8.32
C PHE A 512 -9.34 12.16 7.38
N ALA A 513 -8.17 11.79 7.86
CA ALA A 513 -6.97 11.58 7.04
C ALA A 513 -7.05 10.31 6.18
N TRP A 514 -8.10 10.20 5.39
CA TRP A 514 -8.32 9.07 4.49
C TRP A 514 -7.48 9.18 3.24
N VAL A 515 -6.82 8.08 2.86
CA VAL A 515 -6.17 7.91 1.57
C VAL A 515 -6.75 6.72 0.83
N GLN A 516 -6.68 6.76 -0.49
CA GLN A 516 -7.13 5.66 -1.34
C GLN A 516 -6.11 4.53 -1.31
N SER A 517 -6.58 3.30 -1.06
CA SER A 517 -5.77 2.09 -1.22
C SER A 517 -5.97 1.48 -2.61
N TYR A 518 -7.22 1.28 -3.03
CA TYR A 518 -7.61 0.88 -4.39
C TYR A 518 -9.11 1.09 -4.60
N GLY A 519 -9.54 1.43 -5.80
CA GLY A 519 -10.96 1.57 -6.14
C GLY A 519 -11.71 2.43 -5.11
N SER A 520 -12.70 1.85 -4.43
CA SER A 520 -13.44 2.52 -3.34
C SER A 520 -12.82 2.29 -1.96
N ARG A 521 -11.82 1.42 -1.81
CA ARG A 521 -11.20 1.16 -0.52
C ARG A 521 -10.30 2.32 -0.10
N CYS A 522 -10.60 2.85 1.08
CA CYS A 522 -9.81 3.88 1.73
C CYS A 522 -9.29 3.34 3.05
N VAL A 523 -8.07 3.72 3.38
CA VAL A 523 -7.41 3.48 4.67
C VAL A 523 -7.15 4.80 5.35
N ARG A 524 -6.92 4.75 6.65
CA ARG A 524 -6.58 5.91 7.46
C ARG A 524 -5.34 5.57 8.27
N PRO A 525 -4.15 5.72 7.65
CA PRO A 525 -2.90 5.40 8.31
C PRO A 525 -2.73 6.26 9.58
N PRO A 526 -2.27 5.70 10.67
CA PRO A 526 -1.83 6.49 11.81
C PRO A 526 -0.55 7.25 11.48
N ILE A 527 -0.22 8.23 12.32
CA ILE A 527 1.00 9.04 12.18
C ILE A 527 1.94 8.68 13.33
N ILE A 528 3.17 8.27 13.02
CA ILE A 528 4.24 8.10 14.00
C ILE A 528 4.97 9.42 14.11
N PHE A 529 4.76 10.16 15.20
CA PHE A 529 5.29 11.50 15.37
C PHE A 529 6.41 11.60 16.41
N GLY A 530 6.58 10.57 17.24
CA GLY A 530 7.54 10.57 18.34
C GLY A 530 8.16 9.19 18.59
N ASP A 531 9.01 9.09 19.61
CA ASP A 531 9.58 7.83 20.07
C ASP A 531 8.48 6.89 20.56
N VAL A 532 8.51 5.63 20.10
CA VAL A 532 7.41 4.68 20.29
C VAL A 532 7.65 3.84 21.54
N HIS A 533 6.64 3.75 22.40
CA HIS A 533 6.62 2.79 23.49
C HIS A 533 5.20 2.37 23.89
N ARG A 534 5.10 1.29 24.61
CA ARG A 534 3.86 0.70 25.10
C ARG A 534 3.65 1.07 26.57
N PRO A 535 2.65 1.89 26.93
CA PRO A 535 2.38 2.22 28.33
C PRO A 535 1.74 1.07 29.12
N GLU A 536 0.89 0.26 28.47
CA GLU A 536 0.14 -0.84 29.08
C GLU A 536 0.00 -2.02 28.10
N ALA A 537 -0.38 -3.21 28.61
CA ALA A 537 -0.65 -4.38 27.77
C ALA A 537 -1.81 -4.13 26.81
N MET A 538 -1.64 -4.54 25.55
CA MET A 538 -2.57 -4.23 24.46
C MET A 538 -3.54 -5.37 24.13
N THR A 539 -3.06 -6.62 24.14
CA THR A 539 -3.80 -7.80 23.63
C THR A 539 -3.99 -8.88 24.68
N VAL A 540 -3.27 -8.81 25.80
CA VAL A 540 -3.25 -9.85 26.85
C VAL A 540 -4.65 -10.14 27.37
N SER A 541 -5.46 -9.12 27.61
CA SER A 541 -6.84 -9.32 28.12
C SER A 541 -7.73 -10.07 27.13
N TRP A 542 -7.59 -9.83 25.83
CA TRP A 542 -8.34 -10.55 24.78
C TRP A 542 -7.87 -11.99 24.62
N TYR A 543 -6.55 -12.21 24.72
CA TYR A 543 -5.97 -13.54 24.78
C TYR A 543 -6.55 -14.36 25.96
N GLN A 544 -6.54 -13.78 27.17
CA GLN A 544 -7.07 -14.44 28.37
C GLN A 544 -8.56 -14.76 28.24
N VAL A 545 -9.38 -13.83 27.74
CA VAL A 545 -10.81 -14.07 27.49
C VAL A 545 -11.00 -15.27 26.57
N ALA A 546 -10.19 -15.40 25.53
CA ALA A 546 -10.30 -16.54 24.61
C ALA A 546 -9.77 -17.84 25.23
N GLN A 547 -8.61 -17.81 25.90
CA GLN A 547 -7.99 -18.98 26.50
C GLN A 547 -8.83 -19.56 27.66
N ASP A 548 -9.53 -18.73 28.43
CA ASP A 548 -10.43 -19.17 29.52
C ASP A 548 -11.64 -19.98 29.00
N LEU A 549 -11.92 -19.95 27.70
CA LEU A 549 -13.06 -20.63 27.07
C LEU A 549 -12.71 -22.01 26.50
N THR A 550 -11.44 -22.42 26.47
CA THR A 550 -10.97 -23.63 25.82
C THR A 550 -9.72 -24.22 26.49
N ASP A 551 -9.59 -25.54 26.43
CA ASP A 551 -8.37 -26.26 26.84
C ASP A 551 -7.33 -26.32 25.71
N LYS A 552 -7.67 -25.91 24.47
CA LYS A 552 -6.77 -25.90 23.32
C LYS A 552 -5.88 -24.65 23.35
N PRO A 553 -4.67 -24.71 22.77
CA PRO A 553 -3.85 -23.53 22.64
C PRO A 553 -4.55 -22.41 21.83
N VAL A 554 -4.55 -21.20 22.35
CA VAL A 554 -4.97 -19.98 21.64
C VAL A 554 -3.73 -19.17 21.29
N LYS A 555 -3.67 -18.63 20.06
CA LYS A 555 -2.55 -17.76 19.65
C LYS A 555 -2.68 -16.37 20.24
N GLY A 556 -1.60 -15.83 20.80
CA GLY A 556 -1.42 -14.38 20.96
C GLY A 556 -1.17 -13.76 19.58
N MET A 557 -1.91 -12.71 19.23
CA MET A 557 -1.93 -12.16 17.87
C MET A 557 -1.40 -10.73 17.83
N LEU A 558 -0.29 -10.48 17.14
CA LEU A 558 0.38 -9.19 17.02
C LEU A 558 0.62 -8.81 15.56
N THR A 559 0.80 -7.52 15.32
CA THR A 559 1.30 -6.99 14.03
C THR A 559 2.76 -6.62 14.19
N GLY A 560 3.60 -7.04 13.26
CA GLY A 560 5.04 -6.87 13.34
C GLY A 560 5.53 -5.44 13.06
N PRO A 561 6.79 -5.13 13.42
CA PRO A 561 7.34 -3.77 13.37
C PRO A 561 7.32 -3.17 11.96
N VAL A 562 7.70 -3.94 10.94
CA VAL A 562 7.75 -3.44 9.56
C VAL A 562 6.35 -3.09 9.05
N THR A 563 5.38 -3.94 9.32
CA THR A 563 3.97 -3.68 8.94
C THR A 563 3.41 -2.46 9.67
N MET A 564 3.76 -2.27 10.94
CA MET A 564 3.38 -1.07 11.71
C MET A 564 3.92 0.21 11.07
N LEU A 565 5.14 0.20 10.53
CA LEU A 565 5.70 1.34 9.79
C LEU A 565 5.06 1.47 8.39
N ALA A 566 4.98 0.39 7.63
CA ALA A 566 4.54 0.40 6.24
C ALA A 566 3.13 0.98 6.06
N TRP A 567 2.25 0.74 7.04
CA TRP A 567 0.86 1.21 6.98
C TRP A 567 0.60 2.42 7.88
N SER A 568 1.66 3.18 8.17
CA SER A 568 1.64 4.46 8.89
C SER A 568 2.29 5.57 8.08
N PHE A 569 2.01 6.81 8.40
CA PHE A 569 2.86 7.93 8.04
C PHE A 569 3.98 8.02 9.06
N VAL A 570 5.20 7.69 8.64
CA VAL A 570 6.33 7.56 9.56
C VAL A 570 7.03 8.91 9.74
N ARG A 571 7.58 9.15 10.94
CA ARG A 571 8.48 10.27 11.22
C ARG A 571 9.70 10.21 10.30
N ASP A 572 10.20 11.38 9.92
CA ASP A 572 11.31 11.58 8.99
C ASP A 572 12.58 12.19 9.64
N ASP A 573 12.55 12.37 10.97
CA ASP A 573 13.64 12.95 11.77
C ASP A 573 14.64 11.92 12.32
N GLN A 574 14.44 10.64 12.01
CA GLN A 574 15.36 9.54 12.31
C GLN A 574 15.23 8.40 11.28
N PRO A 575 16.23 7.50 11.15
CA PRO A 575 16.17 6.36 10.25
C PRO A 575 14.98 5.43 10.53
N LEU A 576 14.39 4.83 9.48
CA LEU A 576 13.28 3.88 9.61
C LEU A 576 13.62 2.69 10.52
N GLY A 577 14.84 2.14 10.40
CA GLY A 577 15.31 1.04 11.25
C GLY A 577 15.29 1.39 12.75
N THR A 578 15.64 2.64 13.11
CA THR A 578 15.55 3.10 14.51
C THR A 578 14.10 3.13 15.01
N THR A 579 13.17 3.61 14.17
CA THR A 579 11.74 3.61 14.52
C THR A 579 11.20 2.18 14.59
N ALA A 580 11.64 1.28 13.69
CA ALA A 580 11.28 -0.15 13.72
C ALA A 580 11.76 -0.84 15.00
N ASP A 581 12.97 -0.55 15.47
CA ASP A 581 13.50 -1.07 16.72
C ASP A 581 12.70 -0.59 17.95
N GLN A 582 12.25 0.68 17.96
CA GLN A 582 11.38 1.18 19.03
C GLN A 582 10.03 0.43 19.08
N VAL A 583 9.41 0.21 17.90
CA VAL A 583 8.19 -0.61 17.80
C VAL A 583 8.46 -2.05 18.22
N ALA A 584 9.58 -2.62 17.81
CA ALA A 584 9.98 -3.98 18.16
C ALA A 584 10.12 -4.16 19.69
N LEU A 585 10.73 -3.21 20.39
CA LEU A 585 10.85 -3.22 21.85
C LEU A 585 9.48 -3.13 22.54
N ALA A 586 8.55 -2.33 22.01
CA ALA A 586 7.18 -2.25 22.52
C ALA A 586 6.42 -3.57 22.32
N LEU A 587 6.62 -4.25 21.19
CA LEU A 587 6.05 -5.57 20.93
C LEU A 587 6.72 -6.68 21.75
N GLN A 588 8.01 -6.58 22.04
CA GLN A 588 8.70 -7.49 22.93
C GLN A 588 8.08 -7.46 24.32
N ASP A 589 7.79 -6.26 24.87
CA ASP A 589 7.09 -6.11 26.14
C ASP A 589 5.69 -6.77 26.11
N GLU A 590 4.98 -6.70 24.98
CA GLU A 590 3.69 -7.38 24.81
C GLU A 590 3.83 -8.89 24.75
N ILE A 591 4.87 -9.40 24.08
CA ILE A 591 5.19 -10.83 24.02
C ILE A 591 5.51 -11.36 25.42
N ASP A 592 6.31 -10.63 26.21
CA ASP A 592 6.64 -11.01 27.60
C ASP A 592 5.37 -11.14 28.47
N ASP A 593 4.44 -10.18 28.35
CA ASP A 593 3.16 -10.22 29.06
C ASP A 593 2.23 -11.35 28.59
N LEU A 594 2.20 -11.64 27.29
CA LEU A 594 1.46 -12.78 26.73
C LEU A 594 2.02 -14.12 27.24
N VAL A 595 3.35 -14.26 27.27
CA VAL A 595 4.04 -15.43 27.85
C VAL A 595 3.71 -15.57 29.32
N ALA A 596 3.78 -14.49 30.09
CA ALA A 596 3.42 -14.46 31.50
C ALA A 596 1.94 -14.81 31.74
N ALA A 597 1.05 -14.51 30.79
CA ALA A 597 -0.35 -14.89 30.80
C ALA A 597 -0.59 -16.34 30.34
N GLY A 598 0.44 -17.08 29.95
CA GLY A 598 0.39 -18.50 29.58
C GLY A 598 0.29 -18.79 28.09
N ALA A 599 0.53 -17.80 27.22
CA ALA A 599 0.53 -18.02 25.77
C ALA A 599 1.65 -18.98 25.36
N GLN A 600 1.30 -20.08 24.70
CA GLN A 600 2.23 -21.08 24.18
C GLN A 600 2.56 -20.87 22.71
N ILE A 601 1.74 -20.10 21.99
CA ILE A 601 1.93 -19.75 20.58
C ILE A 601 1.65 -18.25 20.45
N ILE A 602 2.58 -17.53 19.85
CA ILE A 602 2.46 -16.09 19.56
C ILE A 602 2.71 -15.88 18.09
N GLN A 603 1.79 -15.23 17.40
CA GLN A 603 1.90 -14.91 15.99
C GLN A 603 2.14 -13.41 15.83
N VAL A 604 3.21 -13.05 15.11
CA VAL A 604 3.61 -11.69 14.78
C VAL A 604 3.58 -11.56 13.27
N ASP A 605 2.55 -10.91 12.73
CA ASP A 605 2.30 -10.88 11.29
C ASP A 605 3.10 -9.77 10.60
N GLU A 606 3.84 -10.16 9.55
CA GLU A 606 4.65 -9.24 8.73
C GLU A 606 4.28 -9.28 7.24
N PRO A 607 3.03 -8.99 6.87
CA PRO A 607 2.62 -9.00 5.47
C PRO A 607 3.32 -7.91 4.64
N ALA A 608 3.87 -6.87 5.26
CA ALA A 608 4.37 -5.69 4.58
C ALA A 608 5.90 -5.66 4.36
N ILE A 609 6.65 -6.69 4.72
CA ILE A 609 8.11 -6.71 4.46
C ILE A 609 8.41 -6.48 2.98
N ARG A 610 7.71 -7.15 2.08
CA ARG A 610 7.88 -6.94 0.64
C ARG A 610 7.42 -5.54 0.20
N GLU A 611 6.50 -4.95 0.92
CA GLU A 611 5.85 -3.69 0.55
C GLU A 611 6.77 -2.47 0.63
N LEU A 612 7.71 -2.48 1.58
CA LEU A 612 8.73 -1.45 1.74
C LEU A 612 10.06 -1.82 1.08
N LEU A 613 10.14 -2.96 0.37
CA LEU A 613 11.36 -3.36 -0.31
C LEU A 613 11.77 -2.25 -1.30
N PRO A 614 12.99 -1.70 -1.18
CA PRO A 614 13.47 -0.67 -2.07
C PRO A 614 13.40 -1.08 -3.53
N LEU A 615 13.09 -0.11 -4.40
CA LEU A 615 12.92 -0.33 -5.83
C LEU A 615 14.21 -0.75 -6.52
N ARG A 616 15.37 -0.32 -6.00
CA ARG A 616 16.69 -0.74 -6.49
C ARG A 616 17.25 -1.88 -5.66
N LYS A 617 17.81 -2.87 -6.34
CA LYS A 617 18.41 -4.05 -5.69
C LYS A 617 19.59 -3.72 -4.80
N GLU A 618 20.35 -2.68 -5.15
CA GLU A 618 21.50 -2.21 -4.36
C GLU A 618 21.10 -1.68 -2.98
N ASP A 619 19.87 -1.18 -2.81
CA ASP A 619 19.35 -0.62 -1.56
C ASP A 619 18.65 -1.68 -0.68
N GLN A 620 18.31 -2.84 -1.26
CA GLN A 620 17.57 -3.90 -0.56
C GLN A 620 18.31 -4.52 0.61
N PRO A 621 19.63 -4.75 0.58
CA PRO A 621 20.36 -5.35 1.70
C PRO A 621 20.23 -4.54 3.00
N GLU A 622 20.39 -3.22 2.96
CA GLU A 622 20.26 -2.35 4.13
C GLU A 622 18.83 -2.40 4.70
N TYR A 623 17.84 -2.34 3.82
CA TYR A 623 16.43 -2.49 4.21
C TYR A 623 16.18 -3.82 4.90
N LEU A 624 16.60 -4.92 4.28
CA LEU A 624 16.35 -6.27 4.80
C LEU A 624 17.08 -6.52 6.13
N GLU A 625 18.26 -5.93 6.33
CA GLU A 625 19.00 -6.02 7.59
C GLU A 625 18.16 -5.47 8.76
N TRP A 626 17.67 -4.23 8.67
CA TRP A 626 16.89 -3.67 9.77
C TRP A 626 15.47 -4.25 9.84
N ALA A 627 14.84 -4.62 8.74
CA ALA A 627 13.50 -5.19 8.71
C ALA A 627 13.46 -6.57 9.40
N VAL A 628 14.38 -7.46 9.03
CA VAL A 628 14.56 -8.77 9.68
C VAL A 628 15.00 -8.58 11.13
N GLY A 629 15.97 -7.67 11.35
CA GLY A 629 16.50 -7.39 12.69
C GLY A 629 15.46 -6.91 13.68
N SER A 630 14.50 -6.07 13.24
CA SER A 630 13.41 -5.58 14.09
C SER A 630 12.39 -6.68 14.44
N PHE A 631 12.05 -7.56 13.49
CA PHE A 631 11.21 -8.72 13.78
C PHE A 631 11.86 -9.67 14.80
N ARG A 632 13.13 -9.97 14.60
CA ARG A 632 13.91 -10.79 15.54
C ARG A 632 13.99 -10.16 16.92
N LEU A 633 14.22 -8.84 17.00
CA LEU A 633 14.23 -8.11 18.28
C LEU A 633 12.91 -8.25 19.02
N ALA A 634 11.79 -8.08 18.31
CA ALA A 634 10.47 -8.21 18.90
C ALA A 634 10.22 -9.61 19.49
N THR A 635 10.74 -10.66 18.83
CA THR A 635 10.44 -12.06 19.17
C THR A 635 11.50 -12.75 20.01
N ALA A 636 12.66 -12.12 20.21
CA ALA A 636 13.84 -12.74 20.84
C ALA A 636 13.62 -13.12 22.31
N SER A 637 12.73 -12.42 23.03
CA SER A 637 12.45 -12.73 24.45
C SER A 637 11.57 -13.97 24.66
N ALA A 638 10.93 -14.48 23.60
CA ALA A 638 10.08 -15.66 23.69
C ALA A 638 10.92 -16.89 24.10
N PRO A 639 10.57 -17.57 25.22
CA PRO A 639 11.28 -18.76 25.69
C PRO A 639 11.15 -19.92 24.69
N ASN A 640 12.01 -20.93 24.84
CA ASN A 640 12.09 -22.03 23.87
C ASN A 640 10.79 -22.83 23.73
N GLU A 641 10.00 -22.93 24.79
CA GLU A 641 8.72 -23.63 24.84
C GLU A 641 7.60 -22.89 24.09
N VAL A 642 7.77 -21.57 23.87
CA VAL A 642 6.81 -20.74 23.14
C VAL A 642 7.13 -20.73 21.66
N GLN A 643 6.15 -21.11 20.85
CA GLN A 643 6.27 -21.13 19.41
C GLN A 643 5.91 -19.79 18.79
N VAL A 644 6.83 -19.21 18.04
CA VAL A 644 6.63 -17.95 17.31
C VAL A 644 6.18 -18.26 15.90
N HIS A 645 5.02 -17.75 15.54
CA HIS A 645 4.47 -17.78 14.20
C HIS A 645 4.60 -16.42 13.52
N THR A 646 4.63 -16.43 12.19
CA THR A 646 4.41 -15.25 11.37
C THR A 646 3.50 -15.56 10.20
N HIS A 647 2.88 -14.53 9.63
CA HIS A 647 2.11 -14.63 8.40
C HIS A 647 2.60 -13.61 7.38
N MET A 648 2.78 -14.09 6.16
CA MET A 648 3.16 -13.26 5.02
C MET A 648 2.13 -13.43 3.90
N CYS A 649 1.58 -12.32 3.43
CA CYS A 649 0.72 -12.28 2.24
C CYS A 649 1.58 -12.23 0.97
N TYR A 650 1.02 -12.69 -0.16
CA TYR A 650 1.55 -12.64 -1.52
C TYR A 650 2.47 -13.79 -1.96
N SER A 651 2.19 -14.27 -3.18
CA SER A 651 2.71 -15.50 -3.78
C SER A 651 4.06 -15.40 -4.52
N GLU A 652 4.74 -14.24 -4.50
CA GLU A 652 6.02 -14.07 -5.21
C GLU A 652 7.21 -14.18 -4.25
N PHE A 653 7.29 -15.31 -3.54
CA PHE A 653 8.30 -15.58 -2.52
C PHE A 653 9.70 -15.86 -3.04
N ASN A 654 9.87 -16.17 -4.33
CA ASN A 654 11.18 -16.60 -4.86
C ASN A 654 12.30 -15.59 -4.64
N GLU A 655 11.97 -14.30 -4.53
CA GLU A 655 12.95 -13.23 -4.26
C GLU A 655 13.20 -13.00 -2.76
N LEU A 656 12.37 -13.54 -1.86
CA LEU A 656 12.42 -13.28 -0.41
C LEU A 656 12.62 -14.54 0.45
N ILE A 657 12.95 -15.69 -0.13
CA ILE A 657 13.08 -16.96 0.60
C ILE A 657 14.13 -16.84 1.70
N ASP A 658 15.28 -16.24 1.42
CA ASP A 658 16.33 -15.99 2.40
C ASP A 658 15.83 -15.06 3.52
N THR A 659 15.03 -14.06 3.18
CA THR A 659 14.41 -13.14 4.15
C THR A 659 13.46 -13.89 5.08
N VAL A 660 12.59 -14.75 4.53
CA VAL A 660 11.65 -15.56 5.30
C VAL A 660 12.40 -16.50 6.26
N SER A 661 13.45 -17.13 5.78
CA SER A 661 14.33 -17.97 6.62
C SER A 661 15.02 -17.15 7.71
N ASN A 662 15.46 -15.95 7.36
CA ASN A 662 16.16 -15.06 8.27
C ASN A 662 15.29 -14.40 9.32
N LEU A 663 13.94 -14.37 9.18
CA LEU A 663 13.05 -13.95 10.27
C LEU A 663 13.17 -14.87 11.49
N ASP A 664 13.57 -16.12 11.30
CA ASP A 664 13.74 -17.13 12.36
C ASP A 664 12.44 -17.38 13.16
N ALA A 665 11.28 -17.22 12.52
CA ALA A 665 10.00 -17.64 13.08
C ALA A 665 9.91 -19.17 13.07
N ASP A 666 9.36 -19.76 14.15
CA ASP A 666 9.26 -21.24 14.23
C ASP A 666 8.29 -21.81 13.19
N VAL A 667 7.25 -21.04 12.80
CA VAL A 667 6.29 -21.39 11.76
C VAL A 667 5.94 -20.15 10.92
N THR A 668 6.05 -20.26 9.60
CA THR A 668 5.62 -19.21 8.66
C THR A 668 4.40 -19.68 7.87
N SER A 669 3.28 -18.96 7.98
CA SER A 669 2.12 -19.16 7.10
C SER A 669 2.19 -18.27 5.87
N ILE A 670 1.85 -18.85 4.71
CA ILE A 670 2.00 -18.21 3.40
C ILE A 670 0.80 -18.52 2.50
N GLU A 671 0.47 -17.60 1.61
CA GLU A 671 -0.54 -17.83 0.56
C GLU A 671 0.00 -18.81 -0.49
N ALA A 672 -0.66 -19.94 -0.70
CA ALA A 672 -0.22 -20.99 -1.60
C ALA A 672 -1.33 -21.62 -2.45
N ALA A 673 -2.61 -21.41 -2.11
CA ALA A 673 -3.73 -22.08 -2.77
C ALA A 673 -3.83 -21.69 -4.26
N ARG A 674 -3.63 -20.43 -4.62
CA ARG A 674 -3.75 -19.94 -6.00
C ARG A 674 -2.64 -20.41 -6.93
N ASN A 675 -1.43 -20.57 -6.42
CA ASN A 675 -0.27 -20.97 -7.21
C ASN A 675 0.02 -22.48 -7.16
N GLY A 676 -0.91 -23.27 -6.62
CA GLY A 676 -0.78 -24.73 -6.59
C GLY A 676 0.44 -25.22 -5.82
N MET A 677 0.79 -24.56 -4.72
CA MET A 677 1.91 -24.92 -3.83
C MET A 677 3.32 -24.70 -4.43
N GLN A 678 3.48 -23.98 -5.54
CA GLN A 678 4.79 -23.75 -6.17
C GLN A 678 5.82 -23.14 -5.21
N VAL A 679 5.39 -22.34 -4.25
CA VAL A 679 6.25 -21.74 -3.22
C VAL A 679 7.00 -22.80 -2.39
N LEU A 680 6.41 -23.98 -2.21
CA LEU A 680 7.03 -25.06 -1.42
C LEU A 680 8.25 -25.71 -2.12
N GLU A 681 8.23 -25.78 -3.45
CA GLU A 681 9.40 -26.22 -4.21
C GLU A 681 10.58 -25.27 -4.01
N ALA A 682 10.30 -23.96 -4.07
CA ALA A 682 11.31 -22.93 -3.85
C ALA A 682 11.87 -22.95 -2.40
N LEU A 683 11.04 -23.14 -1.38
CA LEU A 683 11.48 -23.34 0.01
C LEU A 683 12.35 -24.60 0.18
N LYS A 684 11.97 -25.70 -0.45
CA LYS A 684 12.72 -26.94 -0.44
C LYS A 684 14.09 -26.78 -1.09
N ASP A 685 14.15 -26.13 -2.26
CA ASP A 685 15.40 -25.88 -3.00
C ASP A 685 16.35 -24.95 -2.20
N ALA A 686 15.79 -24.02 -1.44
CA ALA A 686 16.53 -23.15 -0.52
C ALA A 686 16.96 -23.84 0.79
N GLY A 687 16.54 -25.08 1.04
CA GLY A 687 16.87 -25.81 2.27
C GLY A 687 16.17 -25.26 3.51
N TYR A 688 14.93 -24.76 3.39
CA TYR A 688 14.14 -24.22 4.49
C TYR A 688 13.81 -25.32 5.53
N GLU A 689 14.23 -25.11 6.78
CA GLU A 689 14.13 -26.11 7.86
C GLU A 689 13.08 -25.76 8.94
N LEU A 690 12.40 -24.61 8.82
CA LEU A 690 11.40 -24.17 9.79
C LEU A 690 9.98 -24.69 9.43
N GLY A 691 9.04 -24.54 10.34
CA GLY A 691 7.65 -24.90 10.08
C GLY A 691 7.00 -24.02 9.02
N VAL A 692 6.14 -24.60 8.19
CA VAL A 692 5.40 -23.85 7.16
C VAL A 692 3.93 -24.25 7.14
N GLY A 693 3.07 -23.21 7.06
CA GLY A 693 1.63 -23.34 6.88
C GLY A 693 1.23 -22.79 5.51
N PRO A 694 1.34 -23.59 4.43
CA PRO A 694 0.85 -23.16 3.13
C PRO A 694 -0.67 -23.11 3.15
N GLY A 695 -1.27 -22.02 2.72
CA GLY A 695 -2.70 -21.89 2.62
C GLY A 695 -3.30 -22.92 1.66
N VAL A 696 -4.34 -23.60 2.09
CA VAL A 696 -5.05 -24.62 1.31
C VAL A 696 -6.45 -24.18 0.86
N TRP A 697 -6.81 -22.95 1.16
CA TRP A 697 -8.05 -22.32 0.78
C TRP A 697 -7.84 -20.83 0.45
N ASP A 698 -8.14 -20.47 -0.82
CA ASP A 698 -8.15 -19.08 -1.27
C ASP A 698 -9.35 -18.34 -0.70
N ILE A 699 -9.09 -17.47 0.28
CA ILE A 699 -10.11 -16.68 0.96
C ILE A 699 -10.63 -15.49 0.15
N HIS A 700 -10.02 -15.16 -0.97
CA HIS A 700 -10.44 -14.02 -1.80
C HIS A 700 -11.71 -14.31 -2.61
N SER A 701 -12.06 -15.60 -2.75
CA SER A 701 -13.31 -16.06 -3.36
C SER A 701 -14.31 -16.54 -2.28
N PRO A 702 -15.60 -16.22 -2.40
CA PRO A 702 -16.63 -16.78 -1.51
C PRO A 702 -16.94 -18.25 -1.80
N ARG A 703 -16.29 -18.87 -2.78
CA ARG A 703 -16.47 -20.27 -3.17
C ARG A 703 -15.92 -21.19 -2.08
N VAL A 704 -16.71 -22.15 -1.65
CA VAL A 704 -16.24 -23.26 -0.82
C VAL A 704 -15.41 -24.21 -1.68
N PRO A 705 -14.16 -24.54 -1.32
CA PRO A 705 -13.33 -25.45 -2.09
C PRO A 705 -13.91 -26.88 -2.06
N ALA A 706 -13.75 -27.64 -3.13
CA ALA A 706 -14.08 -29.04 -3.12
C ALA A 706 -13.08 -29.83 -2.25
N GLN A 707 -13.53 -30.92 -1.61
CA GLN A 707 -12.65 -31.75 -0.78
C GLN A 707 -11.43 -32.25 -1.55
N SER A 708 -11.60 -32.64 -2.83
CA SER A 708 -10.49 -33.09 -3.68
C SER A 708 -9.45 -32.02 -3.95
N GLU A 709 -9.86 -30.75 -4.08
CA GLU A 709 -8.92 -29.64 -4.28
C GLU A 709 -7.99 -29.48 -3.09
N VAL A 710 -8.54 -29.52 -1.86
CA VAL A 710 -7.74 -29.39 -0.65
C VAL A 710 -6.90 -30.65 -0.40
N ASP A 711 -7.45 -31.84 -0.68
CA ASP A 711 -6.71 -33.11 -0.58
C ASP A 711 -5.50 -33.12 -1.55
N ASP A 712 -5.65 -32.59 -2.78
CA ASP A 712 -4.58 -32.50 -3.78
C ASP A 712 -3.49 -31.49 -3.35
N LEU A 713 -3.89 -30.30 -2.84
CA LEU A 713 -2.95 -29.31 -2.34
C LEU A 713 -2.14 -29.83 -1.14
N LEU A 714 -2.77 -30.52 -0.19
CA LEU A 714 -2.07 -31.15 0.93
C LEU A 714 -1.15 -32.29 0.48
N SER A 715 -1.54 -33.07 -0.53
CA SER A 715 -0.66 -34.09 -1.11
C SER A 715 0.59 -33.48 -1.70
N ALA A 716 0.46 -32.40 -2.48
CA ALA A 716 1.62 -31.66 -3.03
C ALA A 716 2.50 -31.06 -1.93
N ALA A 717 1.90 -30.57 -0.84
CA ALA A 717 2.64 -30.06 0.30
C ALA A 717 3.47 -31.17 0.99
N LEU A 718 2.89 -32.35 1.19
CA LEU A 718 3.56 -33.50 1.78
C LEU A 718 4.71 -34.06 0.93
N ASP A 719 4.66 -33.88 -0.39
CA ASP A 719 5.76 -34.24 -1.30
C ASP A 719 6.97 -33.30 -1.17
N SER A 720 6.75 -32.10 -0.64
CA SER A 720 7.76 -31.03 -0.58
C SER A 720 8.30 -30.77 0.82
N VAL A 721 7.50 -30.98 1.88
CA VAL A 721 7.80 -30.61 3.27
C VAL A 721 7.64 -31.79 4.21
N ASP A 722 8.55 -31.93 5.20
CA ASP A 722 8.42 -32.93 6.26
C ASP A 722 7.08 -32.75 7.00
N PRO A 723 6.26 -33.80 7.13
CA PRO A 723 4.95 -33.72 7.81
C PRO A 723 4.99 -33.13 9.22
N ARG A 724 6.14 -33.21 9.91
CA ARG A 724 6.33 -32.63 11.25
C ARG A 724 6.49 -31.12 11.24
N LEU A 725 6.76 -30.52 10.08
CA LEU A 725 6.93 -29.08 9.88
C LEU A 725 5.73 -28.44 9.18
N LEU A 726 4.79 -29.28 8.70
CA LEU A 726 3.66 -28.83 7.90
C LEU A 726 2.47 -28.47 8.79
N TRP A 727 1.93 -27.26 8.63
CA TRP A 727 0.70 -26.77 9.22
C TRP A 727 -0.40 -26.66 8.17
N VAL A 728 -1.67 -26.69 8.59
CA VAL A 728 -2.82 -26.60 7.70
C VAL A 728 -3.67 -25.38 8.07
N ASN A 729 -3.74 -24.41 7.18
CA ASN A 729 -4.43 -23.13 7.40
C ASN A 729 -5.01 -22.58 6.08
N PRO A 730 -5.95 -21.61 6.13
CA PRO A 730 -6.35 -20.83 4.95
C PRO A 730 -5.23 -19.89 4.49
N ASP A 731 -5.35 -19.34 3.28
CA ASP A 731 -4.34 -18.41 2.72
C ASP A 731 -4.14 -17.14 3.57
N CYS A 732 -5.22 -16.59 4.13
CA CYS A 732 -5.15 -15.34 4.91
C CYS A 732 -6.29 -15.28 5.94
N GLY A 733 -6.42 -14.15 6.66
CA GLY A 733 -7.46 -13.88 7.61
C GLY A 733 -8.87 -13.84 6.99
N LEU A 734 -9.91 -14.22 7.75
CA LEU A 734 -11.27 -14.46 7.27
C LEU A 734 -12.20 -13.25 7.39
N LYS A 735 -11.68 -12.09 7.73
CA LYS A 735 -12.42 -10.85 8.03
C LYS A 735 -13.44 -10.44 6.97
N THR A 736 -13.15 -10.70 5.70
CA THR A 736 -13.97 -10.30 4.54
C THR A 736 -15.00 -11.35 4.12
N ARG A 737 -14.98 -12.51 4.75
CA ARG A 737 -15.90 -13.64 4.46
C ARG A 737 -17.19 -13.56 5.27
N GLY A 738 -18.17 -14.37 4.90
CA GLY A 738 -19.35 -14.64 5.70
C GLY A 738 -19.20 -15.94 6.47
N TRP A 739 -20.03 -16.16 7.50
CA TRP A 739 -19.94 -17.35 8.32
C TRP A 739 -20.30 -18.64 7.58
N ASP A 740 -21.23 -18.61 6.62
CA ASP A 740 -21.69 -19.81 5.90
C ASP A 740 -20.53 -20.43 5.09
N GLU A 741 -19.88 -19.64 4.23
CA GLU A 741 -18.75 -20.12 3.45
C GLU A 741 -17.52 -20.40 4.32
N THR A 742 -17.29 -19.62 5.39
CA THR A 742 -16.18 -19.84 6.32
C THR A 742 -16.32 -21.21 7.03
N THR A 743 -17.49 -21.50 7.58
CA THR A 743 -17.75 -22.77 8.27
C THR A 743 -17.55 -23.95 7.31
N ALA A 744 -18.19 -23.92 6.14
CA ALA A 744 -18.09 -25.00 5.17
C ALA A 744 -16.65 -25.22 4.65
N SER A 745 -15.88 -24.14 4.42
CA SER A 745 -14.50 -24.25 3.95
C SER A 745 -13.56 -24.79 5.02
N LEU A 746 -13.72 -24.38 6.27
CA LEU A 746 -12.94 -24.92 7.40
C LEU A 746 -13.28 -26.38 7.71
N GLU A 747 -14.53 -26.83 7.52
CA GLU A 747 -14.88 -28.25 7.60
C GLU A 747 -14.14 -29.10 6.57
N VAL A 748 -14.05 -28.61 5.33
CA VAL A 748 -13.25 -29.24 4.25
C VAL A 748 -11.78 -29.30 4.63
N LEU A 749 -11.22 -28.18 5.11
CA LEU A 749 -9.81 -28.06 5.52
C LEU A 749 -9.46 -29.06 6.63
N VAL A 750 -10.24 -29.10 7.72
CA VAL A 750 -10.02 -30.02 8.85
C VAL A 750 -10.18 -31.48 8.43
N SER A 751 -11.20 -31.78 7.60
CA SER A 751 -11.39 -33.11 7.03
C SER A 751 -10.17 -33.57 6.21
N ALA A 752 -9.64 -32.71 5.37
CA ALA A 752 -8.44 -32.99 4.56
C ALA A 752 -7.19 -33.22 5.43
N ALA A 753 -6.98 -32.39 6.47
CA ALA A 753 -5.90 -32.58 7.43
C ALA A 753 -5.99 -33.95 8.15
N HIS A 754 -7.16 -34.33 8.62
CA HIS A 754 -7.38 -35.65 9.25
C HIS A 754 -7.07 -36.83 8.32
N LYS A 755 -7.44 -36.72 7.03
CA LYS A 755 -7.09 -37.75 6.02
C LYS A 755 -5.60 -37.80 5.75
N ALA A 756 -4.97 -36.63 5.69
CA ALA A 756 -3.53 -36.51 5.43
C ALA A 756 -2.68 -37.11 6.59
N ARG A 757 -3.10 -36.93 7.84
CA ARG A 757 -2.47 -37.50 9.05
C ARG A 757 -2.36 -39.04 9.02
N VAL A 758 -3.27 -39.71 8.35
CA VAL A 758 -3.26 -41.19 8.22
C VAL A 758 -2.16 -41.65 7.24
N ARG A 759 -1.72 -40.75 6.34
CA ARG A 759 -0.69 -41.01 5.32
C ARG A 759 0.71 -40.55 5.75
N ALA A 760 0.78 -39.55 6.64
CA ALA A 760 2.00 -39.01 7.25
C ALA A 760 2.48 -39.89 8.42
#